data_af768d19c30ed8e41bcf4131cbaa4fd5
#
_entry.id   af768d19c30ed8e41bcf4131cbaa4fd5
#
_cell.length_a   1.000
_cell.length_b   1.000
_cell.length_c   1.000
_cell.angle_alpha   90.00
_cell.angle_beta   90.00
_cell.angle_gamma   90.00
#
_symmetry.space_group_name_H-M   'P 1'
#
loop_
_entity.id
_entity.type
_entity.pdbx_description
1 polymer ?
#
loop_
_entity_poly.entity_id
_entity_poly.type
_entity_poly.pdbx_seq_one_letter_code
_entity_poly.pdbx_strand_id
1 'polypeptide(L)'
;KAPCTLACPANTDCQGYVGLIANGEYKEAVKLIKDKIPLPSSIGRICPHPCEKKCRRQFVDEPISIAGLKAFASDMDMASNDKYVPYVEPDTGKRVAIVGGGPGGLTAAYFLRRLGHSVNVFDMMPKMGGMLRYGIPEYRLPKKLLDREISQIEALGVNLKNNVRLGRDIQLEELRHDFDAVVVASGAWKSSSMRIPGEELNGVFGGIDFLREVSLGNAPVIGKTVAVIGGGNTAMDACRTAVRLGAEKVYVIYRRTRNEMPAEELEITEATEEGVEFKFLNNPIEFIGENGKLKAVNLQKMKLGEPDSGGRRRPEPIVGDTEMLYLDSAVMAIGQHPDLSGLDGLDTTKRNTIFADEGTFRTSLDGVFAVGDITNKGADIAISAIGEAQKAAVVIDRFLNGESVKYKKPFRVERELPSDYFARFEKAKRQTAAVLPALERKNSFKEVSKGFTEEQAKAEAMRCLECGCHDFFDCKLIKYANKYNVKPEKFNGTKHSRNNENKSSLIIRNVDKCILCGLCVRVCDEAMGNTALGLIGRGFDTVVSPEFGLPLEKTDCSFCGQCAVVCPTGAIIEKQPCVKNLTVKEEIVNSVCNLCSALCKTEIHKIGNTVIRIKPSGENGLLCKAGKFSVFALNDLKAQALTNQSKMLQAVKKIVSEADRSNISVVLGPSVTVEEIKSAFNITDDVFAELNPSAAAFRAFEKYGVKSVEDMPYKDVCILVKSTFGNVKKGTLISIDFKQNAEADISIVCAPFVSDSGTYIDTDGVKH
;
A
#
# COMPACT_ATOMS: atom_id res chain seq x y z
N LYS A 1 -5.83 -9.99 8.00
CA LYS A 1 -5.49 -8.61 7.60
C LYS A 1 -5.86 -7.62 8.71
N ALA A 2 -5.21 -6.46 8.74
CA ALA A 2 -5.49 -5.39 9.68
C ALA A 2 -6.92 -4.80 9.49
N PRO A 3 -7.58 -4.27 10.55
CA PRO A 3 -8.90 -3.67 10.43
C PRO A 3 -8.97 -2.53 9.40
N CYS A 4 -7.93 -1.70 9.29
CA CYS A 4 -7.84 -0.65 8.28
C CYS A 4 -7.85 -1.21 6.84
N THR A 5 -7.16 -2.31 6.57
CA THR A 5 -7.21 -3.01 5.27
C THR A 5 -8.62 -3.55 4.98
N LEU A 6 -9.30 -4.10 6.00
CA LEU A 6 -10.65 -4.67 5.85
C LEU A 6 -11.72 -3.59 5.66
N ALA A 7 -11.52 -2.41 6.21
CA ALA A 7 -12.43 -1.27 6.06
C ALA A 7 -12.27 -0.55 4.71
N CYS A 8 -11.15 -0.75 4.02
CA CYS A 8 -10.95 -0.17 2.70
C CYS A 8 -11.81 -0.89 1.65
N PRO A 9 -12.70 -0.21 0.89
CA PRO A 9 -13.50 -0.83 -0.17
C PRO A 9 -12.66 -1.55 -1.24
N ALA A 10 -11.46 -1.04 -1.53
CA ALA A 10 -10.49 -1.67 -2.43
C ALA A 10 -9.64 -2.75 -1.75
N ASN A 11 -9.79 -2.99 -0.44
CA ASN A 11 -8.94 -3.90 0.35
C ASN A 11 -7.44 -3.65 0.21
N THR A 12 -7.03 -2.38 0.08
CA THR A 12 -5.62 -1.99 -0.01
C THR A 12 -4.90 -2.37 1.29
N ASP A 13 -3.71 -2.91 1.19
CA ASP A 13 -2.94 -3.33 2.37
C ASP A 13 -2.35 -2.12 3.12
N CYS A 14 -3.22 -1.45 3.90
CA CYS A 14 -2.85 -0.23 4.63
C CYS A 14 -1.68 -0.46 5.59
N GLN A 15 -1.68 -1.56 6.34
CA GLN A 15 -0.58 -1.88 7.24
C GLN A 15 0.73 -2.11 6.48
N GLY A 16 0.66 -2.81 5.35
CA GLY A 16 1.83 -3.12 4.53
C GLY A 16 2.52 -1.85 4.04
N TYR A 17 1.79 -0.94 3.36
CA TYR A 17 2.43 0.26 2.85
C TYR A 17 2.83 1.27 3.94
N VAL A 18 2.12 1.33 5.07
CA VAL A 18 2.54 2.14 6.23
C VAL A 18 3.85 1.60 6.80
N GLY A 19 3.99 0.27 6.92
CA GLY A 19 5.26 -0.36 7.33
C GLY A 19 6.40 -0.08 6.35
N LEU A 20 6.14 -0.14 5.05
CA LEU A 20 7.14 0.18 4.01
C LEU A 20 7.60 1.65 4.09
N ILE A 21 6.69 2.60 4.31
CA ILE A 21 7.02 4.02 4.50
C ILE A 21 7.89 4.21 5.75
N ALA A 22 7.57 3.53 6.86
CA ALA A 22 8.38 3.60 8.09
C ALA A 22 9.82 3.11 7.86
N ASN A 23 10.01 2.14 6.96
CA ASN A 23 11.32 1.58 6.61
C ASN A 23 11.99 2.32 5.43
N GLY A 24 11.39 3.37 4.86
CA GLY A 24 11.95 4.15 3.74
C GLY A 24 11.78 3.50 2.36
N GLU A 25 11.03 2.41 2.24
CA GLU A 25 10.79 1.67 0.98
C GLU A 25 9.60 2.25 0.22
N TYR A 26 9.73 3.51 -0.27
CA TYR A 26 8.60 4.28 -0.86
C TYR A 26 8.13 3.70 -2.19
N LYS A 27 9.04 3.23 -3.06
CA LYS A 27 8.70 2.58 -4.34
C LYS A 27 7.89 1.31 -4.11
N GLU A 28 8.29 0.47 -3.15
CA GLU A 28 7.56 -0.74 -2.79
C GLU A 28 6.19 -0.41 -2.14
N ALA A 29 6.11 0.70 -1.37
CA ALA A 29 4.84 1.18 -0.85
C ALA A 29 3.87 1.55 -1.98
N VAL A 30 4.33 2.26 -3.01
CA VAL A 30 3.51 2.61 -4.18
C VAL A 30 3.12 1.38 -4.99
N LYS A 31 4.03 0.44 -5.21
CA LYS A 31 3.75 -0.85 -5.85
C LYS A 31 2.60 -1.58 -5.13
N LEU A 32 2.68 -1.68 -3.79
CA LEU A 32 1.64 -2.31 -2.98
C LEU A 32 0.31 -1.57 -3.06
N ILE A 33 0.31 -0.23 -3.08
CA ILE A 33 -0.89 0.58 -3.24
C ILE A 33 -1.50 0.38 -4.62
N LYS A 34 -0.69 0.42 -5.69
CA LYS A 34 -1.11 0.25 -7.08
C LYS A 34 -1.61 -1.15 -7.43
N ASP A 35 -1.33 -2.15 -6.60
CA ASP A 35 -1.99 -3.46 -6.70
C ASP A 35 -3.50 -3.41 -6.40
N LYS A 36 -4.01 -2.28 -5.88
CA LYS A 36 -5.42 -2.07 -5.55
C LYS A 36 -5.97 -0.73 -6.04
N ILE A 37 -5.17 0.31 -6.05
CA ILE A 37 -5.55 1.69 -6.35
C ILE A 37 -4.60 2.23 -7.43
N PRO A 38 -5.00 2.30 -8.70
CA PRO A 38 -4.14 2.80 -9.78
C PRO A 38 -3.88 4.31 -9.72
N LEU A 39 -4.71 5.06 -8.98
CA LEU A 39 -4.65 6.51 -8.80
C LEU A 39 -4.31 6.90 -7.35
N PRO A 40 -3.14 6.48 -6.80
CA PRO A 40 -2.85 6.61 -5.37
C PRO A 40 -2.69 8.06 -4.89
N SER A 41 -2.14 8.97 -5.71
CA SER A 41 -1.96 10.37 -5.38
C SER A 41 -3.30 11.11 -5.27
N SER A 42 -4.18 10.90 -6.26
CA SER A 42 -5.54 11.45 -6.26
C SER A 42 -6.34 10.92 -5.07
N ILE A 43 -6.40 9.60 -4.88
CA ILE A 43 -7.16 8.99 -3.80
C ILE A 43 -6.56 9.28 -2.41
N GLY A 44 -5.25 9.53 -2.32
CA GLY A 44 -4.62 9.97 -1.07
C GLY A 44 -5.15 11.32 -0.57
N ARG A 45 -5.52 12.20 -1.50
CA ARG A 45 -6.00 13.56 -1.22
C ARG A 45 -7.50 13.67 -0.95
N ILE A 46 -8.31 12.80 -1.60
CA ILE A 46 -9.77 13.01 -1.61
C ILE A 46 -10.58 11.92 -0.91
N CYS A 47 -9.94 10.83 -0.50
CA CYS A 47 -10.64 9.72 0.14
C CYS A 47 -11.13 10.12 1.54
N PRO A 48 -12.41 9.86 1.90
CA PRO A 48 -12.93 10.10 3.25
C PRO A 48 -12.48 9.03 4.27
N HIS A 49 -11.40 8.35 4.00
CA HIS A 49 -10.58 7.43 4.81
C HIS A 49 -11.35 6.50 5.77
N PRO A 50 -12.24 5.63 5.29
CA PRO A 50 -12.93 4.67 6.16
C PRO A 50 -11.96 3.74 6.91
N CYS A 51 -10.73 3.57 6.39
CA CYS A 51 -9.65 2.85 7.06
C CYS A 51 -9.18 3.52 8.36
N GLU A 52 -9.15 4.85 8.42
CA GLU A 52 -8.77 5.61 9.62
C GLU A 52 -9.85 5.49 10.70
N LYS A 53 -11.14 5.51 10.32
CA LYS A 53 -12.28 5.31 11.23
C LYS A 53 -12.27 3.92 11.92
N LYS A 54 -11.58 2.93 11.33
CA LYS A 54 -11.38 1.57 11.90
C LYS A 54 -9.96 1.32 12.41
N CYS A 55 -9.12 2.33 12.41
CA CYS A 55 -7.75 2.22 12.92
C CYS A 55 -7.76 2.05 14.45
N ARG A 56 -7.19 0.96 14.94
CA ARG A 56 -7.14 0.66 16.38
C ARG A 56 -6.24 1.61 17.18
N ARG A 57 -5.39 2.40 16.51
CA ARG A 57 -4.60 3.43 17.18
C ARG A 57 -5.49 4.45 17.92
N GLN A 58 -6.73 4.67 17.48
CA GLN A 58 -7.70 5.54 18.17
C GLN A 58 -7.96 5.15 19.63
N PHE A 59 -7.69 3.88 20.01
CA PHE A 59 -7.81 3.43 21.41
C PHE A 59 -6.58 3.77 22.27
N VAL A 60 -5.52 4.30 21.68
CA VAL A 60 -4.31 4.75 22.37
C VAL A 60 -4.27 6.28 22.41
N ASP A 61 -4.44 6.91 21.26
CA ASP A 61 -4.43 8.35 21.05
C ASP A 61 -5.33 8.75 19.85
N GLU A 62 -4.80 8.86 18.64
CA GLU A 62 -5.52 9.22 17.42
C GLU A 62 -5.23 8.22 16.29
N PRO A 63 -6.18 8.01 15.34
CA PRO A 63 -5.93 7.16 14.17
C PRO A 63 -4.67 7.57 13.40
N ILE A 64 -4.06 6.62 12.71
CA ILE A 64 -2.97 6.89 11.76
C ILE A 64 -3.52 7.68 10.56
N SER A 65 -2.79 8.68 10.07
CA SER A 65 -3.09 9.43 8.85
C SER A 65 -2.78 8.59 7.59
N ILE A 66 -3.58 7.55 7.38
CA ILE A 66 -3.36 6.52 6.36
C ILE A 66 -3.48 7.11 4.94
N ALA A 67 -4.43 8.02 4.73
CA ALA A 67 -4.62 8.70 3.45
C ALA A 67 -3.45 9.65 3.14
N GLY A 68 -3.00 10.43 4.13
CA GLY A 68 -1.84 11.32 4.01
C GLY A 68 -0.55 10.56 3.69
N LEU A 69 -0.32 9.42 4.34
CA LEU A 69 0.83 8.54 4.04
C LEU A 69 0.77 7.97 2.63
N LYS A 70 -0.41 7.62 2.11
CA LYS A 70 -0.60 7.16 0.73
C LYS A 70 -0.27 8.27 -0.28
N ALA A 71 -0.74 9.50 -0.04
CA ALA A 71 -0.41 10.65 -0.87
C ALA A 71 1.12 10.89 -0.87
N PHE A 72 1.74 10.91 0.30
CA PHE A 72 3.18 11.09 0.46
C PHE A 72 3.99 10.06 -0.35
N ALA A 73 3.71 8.75 -0.19
CA ALA A 73 4.44 7.71 -0.92
C ALA A 73 4.30 7.88 -2.44
N SER A 74 3.10 8.23 -2.90
CA SER A 74 2.85 8.46 -4.33
C SER A 74 3.59 9.70 -4.86
N ASP A 75 3.64 10.77 -4.09
CA ASP A 75 4.36 12.00 -4.48
C ASP A 75 5.88 11.75 -4.53
N MET A 76 6.42 10.95 -3.60
CA MET A 76 7.82 10.53 -3.61
C MET A 76 8.16 9.70 -4.86
N ASP A 77 7.32 8.72 -5.23
CA ASP A 77 7.49 7.93 -6.45
C ASP A 77 7.42 8.80 -7.71
N MET A 78 6.45 9.74 -7.76
CA MET A 78 6.32 10.67 -8.89
C MET A 78 7.52 11.61 -9.04
N ALA A 79 8.17 11.99 -7.94
CA ALA A 79 9.37 12.82 -7.94
C ALA A 79 10.65 12.02 -8.26
N SER A 80 10.63 10.70 -8.09
CA SER A 80 11.77 9.82 -8.33
C SER A 80 12.08 9.67 -9.82
N ASN A 81 13.38 9.48 -10.14
CA ASN A 81 13.81 9.05 -11.47
C ASN A 81 13.55 7.55 -11.72
N ASP A 82 13.46 6.75 -10.67
CA ASP A 82 13.17 5.30 -10.70
C ASP A 82 11.74 5.04 -10.23
N LYS A 83 10.77 5.39 -11.09
CA LYS A 83 9.34 5.23 -10.81
C LYS A 83 8.89 3.77 -10.91
N TYR A 84 7.90 3.41 -10.09
CA TYR A 84 7.27 2.12 -10.23
C TYR A 84 6.41 2.04 -11.51
N VAL A 85 6.75 1.09 -12.38
CA VAL A 85 5.96 0.73 -13.57
C VAL A 85 5.35 -0.65 -13.35
N PRO A 86 4.02 -0.81 -13.41
CA PRO A 86 3.36 -2.11 -13.25
C PRO A 86 3.71 -3.05 -14.40
N TYR A 87 3.84 -4.32 -14.07
CA TYR A 87 3.97 -5.37 -15.08
C TYR A 87 2.66 -5.58 -15.82
N VAL A 88 2.75 -5.82 -17.12
CA VAL A 88 1.63 -6.14 -18.03
C VAL A 88 1.88 -7.54 -18.60
N GLU A 89 0.87 -8.41 -18.48
CA GLU A 89 0.92 -9.77 -19.07
C GLU A 89 0.93 -9.70 -20.61
N PRO A 90 1.43 -10.75 -21.28
CA PRO A 90 1.37 -10.86 -22.73
C PRO A 90 -0.04 -10.67 -23.29
N ASP A 91 -0.13 -10.21 -24.53
CA ASP A 91 -1.42 -9.94 -25.18
C ASP A 91 -2.27 -11.23 -25.30
N THR A 92 -3.52 -11.14 -24.82
CA THR A 92 -4.50 -12.24 -24.86
C THR A 92 -5.30 -12.30 -26.16
N GLY A 93 -5.18 -11.29 -27.03
CA GLY A 93 -6.03 -11.11 -28.20
C GLY A 93 -7.47 -10.67 -27.90
N LYS A 94 -7.85 -10.49 -26.62
CA LYS A 94 -9.18 -10.05 -26.20
C LYS A 94 -9.29 -8.54 -26.14
N ARG A 95 -10.42 -8.00 -26.59
CA ARG A 95 -10.71 -6.56 -26.66
C ARG A 95 -11.82 -6.19 -25.69
N VAL A 96 -11.60 -5.17 -24.85
CA VAL A 96 -12.59 -4.68 -23.90
C VAL A 96 -12.86 -3.20 -24.14
N ALA A 97 -14.14 -2.84 -24.25
CA ALA A 97 -14.60 -1.47 -24.28
C ALA A 97 -15.02 -1.02 -22.86
N ILE A 98 -14.66 0.19 -22.49
CA ILE A 98 -15.08 0.80 -21.21
C ILE A 98 -15.74 2.12 -21.51
N VAL A 99 -16.96 2.31 -21.03
CA VAL A 99 -17.73 3.53 -21.17
C VAL A 99 -17.64 4.33 -19.86
N GLY A 100 -16.93 5.45 -19.91
CA GLY A 100 -16.66 6.33 -18.77
C GLY A 100 -15.21 6.24 -18.27
N GLY A 101 -14.49 7.35 -18.37
CA GLY A 101 -13.10 7.54 -17.95
C GLY A 101 -12.95 8.10 -16.53
N GLY A 102 -13.91 7.83 -15.65
CA GLY A 102 -13.86 8.15 -14.22
C GLY A 102 -13.01 7.15 -13.42
N PRO A 103 -12.98 7.26 -12.07
CA PRO A 103 -12.16 6.38 -11.23
C PRO A 103 -12.47 4.89 -11.40
N GLY A 104 -13.74 4.52 -11.60
CA GLY A 104 -14.16 3.14 -11.88
C GLY A 104 -13.62 2.64 -13.22
N GLY A 105 -13.88 3.39 -14.30
CA GLY A 105 -13.46 2.99 -15.66
C GLY A 105 -11.95 2.95 -15.83
N LEU A 106 -11.21 3.96 -15.35
CA LEU A 106 -9.74 3.96 -15.37
C LEU A 106 -9.15 2.80 -14.54
N THR A 107 -9.81 2.41 -13.45
CA THR A 107 -9.40 1.26 -12.64
C THR A 107 -9.63 -0.05 -13.39
N ALA A 108 -10.80 -0.22 -14.01
CA ALA A 108 -11.09 -1.40 -14.84
C ALA A 108 -10.08 -1.49 -15.99
N ALA A 109 -9.80 -0.37 -16.66
CA ALA A 109 -8.81 -0.28 -17.74
C ALA A 109 -7.42 -0.71 -17.27
N TYR A 110 -6.97 -0.18 -16.15
CA TYR A 110 -5.67 -0.51 -15.57
C TYR A 110 -5.51 -2.01 -15.29
N PHE A 111 -6.50 -2.63 -14.63
CA PHE A 111 -6.38 -4.05 -14.27
C PHE A 111 -6.57 -4.97 -15.46
N LEU A 112 -7.50 -4.68 -16.37
CA LEU A 112 -7.70 -5.49 -17.59
C LEU A 112 -6.48 -5.41 -18.51
N ARG A 113 -5.88 -4.22 -18.65
CA ARG A 113 -4.63 -4.09 -19.44
C ARG A 113 -3.47 -4.85 -18.80
N ARG A 114 -3.33 -4.81 -17.48
CA ARG A 114 -2.32 -5.60 -16.76
C ARG A 114 -2.49 -7.11 -16.95
N LEU A 115 -3.73 -7.57 -17.17
CA LEU A 115 -4.04 -8.98 -17.50
C LEU A 115 -3.82 -9.32 -18.99
N GLY A 116 -3.29 -8.40 -19.80
CA GLY A 116 -2.94 -8.61 -21.20
C GLY A 116 -4.05 -8.29 -22.20
N HIS A 117 -5.22 -7.78 -21.75
CA HIS A 117 -6.30 -7.43 -22.69
C HIS A 117 -6.06 -6.09 -23.38
N SER A 118 -6.52 -5.96 -24.63
CA SER A 118 -6.59 -4.68 -25.33
C SER A 118 -7.78 -3.88 -24.81
N VAL A 119 -7.55 -2.65 -24.32
CA VAL A 119 -8.56 -1.86 -23.65
C VAL A 119 -8.74 -0.49 -24.30
N ASN A 120 -9.99 -0.15 -24.62
CA ASN A 120 -10.39 1.15 -25.13
C ASN A 120 -11.36 1.81 -24.13
N VAL A 121 -11.07 3.03 -23.68
CA VAL A 121 -11.93 3.80 -22.79
C VAL A 121 -12.54 4.96 -23.56
N PHE A 122 -13.86 5.05 -23.54
CA PHE A 122 -14.65 6.09 -24.21
C PHE A 122 -15.23 7.02 -23.14
N ASP A 123 -15.00 8.32 -23.23
CA ASP A 123 -15.55 9.31 -22.32
C ASP A 123 -16.12 10.51 -23.07
N MET A 124 -17.29 10.99 -22.63
CA MET A 124 -17.97 12.13 -23.24
C MET A 124 -17.25 13.46 -23.01
N MET A 125 -16.37 13.54 -22.02
CA MET A 125 -15.68 14.76 -21.62
C MET A 125 -14.38 14.97 -22.40
N PRO A 126 -13.87 16.22 -22.45
CA PRO A 126 -12.63 16.54 -23.16
C PRO A 126 -11.37 15.87 -22.58
N LYS A 127 -11.41 15.49 -21.30
CA LYS A 127 -10.31 14.82 -20.60
C LYS A 127 -10.85 13.76 -19.66
N MET A 128 -10.12 12.65 -19.54
CA MET A 128 -10.41 11.59 -18.56
C MET A 128 -10.31 12.10 -17.11
N GLY A 129 -10.93 11.38 -16.18
CA GLY A 129 -10.88 11.62 -14.75
C GLY A 129 -12.26 11.65 -14.07
N GLY A 130 -13.36 11.80 -14.83
CA GLY A 130 -14.71 11.83 -14.31
C GLY A 130 -14.87 12.82 -13.15
N MET A 131 -15.53 12.42 -12.05
CA MET A 131 -15.75 13.30 -10.90
C MET A 131 -14.44 13.74 -10.20
N LEU A 132 -13.32 13.01 -10.33
CA LEU A 132 -12.03 13.47 -9.82
C LEU A 132 -11.57 14.77 -10.51
N ARG A 133 -11.95 14.95 -11.78
CA ARG A 133 -11.64 16.15 -12.55
C ARG A 133 -12.72 17.21 -12.45
N TYR A 134 -13.95 16.81 -12.65
CA TYR A 134 -15.06 17.75 -12.90
C TYR A 134 -15.91 18.06 -11.67
N GLY A 135 -15.86 17.19 -10.66
CA GLY A 135 -16.58 17.37 -9.40
C GLY A 135 -15.71 17.87 -8.24
N ILE A 136 -14.41 17.56 -8.25
CA ILE A 136 -13.49 17.96 -7.17
C ILE A 136 -12.68 19.17 -7.60
N PRO A 137 -12.65 20.26 -6.81
CA PRO A 137 -11.93 21.47 -7.15
C PRO A 137 -10.40 21.32 -7.21
N GLU A 138 -9.75 22.21 -7.98
CA GLU A 138 -8.28 22.23 -8.15
C GLU A 138 -7.52 22.34 -6.81
N TYR A 139 -8.04 23.13 -5.86
CA TYR A 139 -7.39 23.35 -4.56
C TYR A 139 -7.40 22.11 -3.63
N ARG A 140 -8.24 21.11 -3.92
CA ARG A 140 -8.23 19.80 -3.25
C ARG A 140 -7.47 18.74 -4.02
N LEU A 141 -7.60 18.75 -5.34
CA LEU A 141 -6.94 17.81 -6.24
C LEU A 141 -6.38 18.53 -7.47
N PRO A 142 -5.09 18.88 -7.48
CA PRO A 142 -4.45 19.48 -8.65
C PRO A 142 -4.57 18.58 -9.88
N LYS A 143 -5.11 19.11 -10.97
CA LYS A 143 -5.37 18.33 -12.19
C LYS A 143 -4.09 17.85 -12.86
N LYS A 144 -2.96 18.53 -12.66
CA LYS A 144 -1.64 18.05 -13.11
C LYS A 144 -1.23 16.72 -12.48
N LEU A 145 -1.60 16.47 -11.21
CA LEU A 145 -1.34 15.18 -10.56
C LEU A 145 -2.22 14.09 -11.17
N LEU A 146 -3.51 14.37 -11.34
CA LEU A 146 -4.44 13.45 -11.98
C LEU A 146 -4.01 13.14 -13.42
N ASP A 147 -3.57 14.15 -14.20
CA ASP A 147 -3.06 13.96 -15.56
C ASP A 147 -1.85 13.01 -15.58
N ARG A 148 -0.92 13.14 -14.63
CA ARG A 148 0.24 12.24 -14.52
C ARG A 148 -0.17 10.80 -14.20
N GLU A 149 -1.13 10.59 -13.31
CA GLU A 149 -1.64 9.24 -13.00
C GLU A 149 -2.36 8.62 -14.20
N ILE A 150 -3.16 9.39 -14.92
CA ILE A 150 -3.85 8.93 -16.15
C ILE A 150 -2.83 8.61 -17.24
N SER A 151 -1.80 9.44 -17.44
CA SER A 151 -0.72 9.17 -18.40
C SER A 151 0.03 7.87 -18.09
N GLN A 152 0.18 7.50 -16.82
CA GLN A 152 0.76 6.21 -16.45
C GLN A 152 -0.13 5.02 -16.85
N ILE A 153 -1.46 5.18 -16.78
CA ILE A 153 -2.41 4.16 -17.25
C ILE A 153 -2.35 4.06 -18.78
N GLU A 154 -2.34 5.18 -19.48
CA GLU A 154 -2.19 5.24 -20.93
C GLU A 154 -0.88 4.59 -21.41
N ALA A 155 0.23 4.86 -20.69
CA ALA A 155 1.55 4.29 -20.99
C ALA A 155 1.61 2.76 -20.88
N LEU A 156 0.65 2.10 -20.20
CA LEU A 156 0.52 0.65 -20.21
C LEU A 156 -0.08 0.11 -21.51
N GLY A 157 -0.53 0.97 -22.42
CA GLY A 157 -1.17 0.62 -23.68
C GLY A 157 -2.70 0.63 -23.61
N VAL A 158 -3.29 1.40 -22.71
CA VAL A 158 -4.74 1.70 -22.70
C VAL A 158 -5.04 2.81 -23.72
N ASN A 159 -6.00 2.59 -24.60
CA ASN A 159 -6.41 3.59 -25.61
C ASN A 159 -7.53 4.48 -25.04
N LEU A 160 -7.26 5.77 -24.84
CA LEU A 160 -8.17 6.74 -24.28
C LEU A 160 -8.84 7.58 -25.39
N LYS A 161 -10.18 7.52 -25.49
CA LYS A 161 -10.99 8.24 -26.49
C LYS A 161 -11.90 9.25 -25.80
N ASN A 162 -11.47 10.51 -25.80
CA ASN A 162 -12.24 11.62 -25.25
C ASN A 162 -13.26 12.17 -26.27
N ASN A 163 -14.27 12.93 -25.79
CA ASN A 163 -15.35 13.53 -26.58
C ASN A 163 -16.22 12.51 -27.33
N VAL A 164 -16.33 11.28 -26.80
CA VAL A 164 -17.18 10.22 -27.36
C VAL A 164 -18.30 9.90 -26.39
N ARG A 165 -19.53 10.29 -26.71
CA ARG A 165 -20.72 10.07 -25.89
C ARG A 165 -21.50 8.86 -26.37
N LEU A 166 -21.76 7.92 -25.46
CA LEU A 166 -22.64 6.79 -25.71
C LEU A 166 -24.06 7.27 -26.02
N GLY A 167 -24.73 6.64 -26.98
CA GLY A 167 -26.06 7.01 -27.47
C GLY A 167 -26.09 8.18 -28.44
N ARG A 168 -24.94 8.87 -28.67
CA ARG A 168 -24.83 9.93 -29.68
C ARG A 168 -23.74 9.60 -30.71
N ASP A 169 -22.52 9.39 -30.27
CA ASP A 169 -21.34 9.20 -31.13
C ASP A 169 -21.01 7.72 -31.37
N ILE A 170 -21.45 6.85 -30.46
CA ILE A 170 -21.33 5.41 -30.52
C ILE A 170 -22.52 4.75 -29.80
N GLN A 171 -22.98 3.61 -30.28
CA GLN A 171 -24.09 2.86 -29.69
C GLN A 171 -23.59 1.67 -28.85
N LEU A 172 -24.37 1.25 -27.85
CA LEU A 172 -24.02 0.10 -27.01
C LEU A 172 -23.91 -1.19 -27.85
N GLU A 173 -24.77 -1.37 -28.83
CA GLU A 173 -24.77 -2.55 -29.71
C GLU A 173 -23.51 -2.59 -30.60
N GLU A 174 -23.01 -1.44 -31.06
CA GLU A 174 -21.74 -1.36 -31.81
C GLU A 174 -20.57 -1.82 -30.94
N LEU A 175 -20.55 -1.37 -29.67
CA LEU A 175 -19.53 -1.82 -28.72
C LEU A 175 -19.60 -3.31 -28.44
N ARG A 176 -20.82 -3.87 -28.32
CA ARG A 176 -21.03 -5.32 -28.11
C ARG A 176 -20.62 -6.17 -29.31
N HIS A 177 -20.75 -5.63 -30.51
CA HIS A 177 -20.31 -6.30 -31.73
C HIS A 177 -18.76 -6.26 -31.89
N ASP A 178 -18.16 -5.12 -31.58
CA ASP A 178 -16.74 -4.89 -31.86
C ASP A 178 -15.78 -5.34 -30.74
N PHE A 179 -16.30 -5.61 -29.54
CA PHE A 179 -15.52 -5.96 -28.35
C PHE A 179 -16.02 -7.26 -27.70
N ASP A 180 -15.07 -8.03 -27.12
CA ASP A 180 -15.40 -9.28 -26.42
C ASP A 180 -16.12 -9.04 -25.07
N ALA A 181 -15.96 -7.85 -24.49
CA ALA A 181 -16.71 -7.41 -23.31
C ALA A 181 -16.85 -5.87 -23.27
N VAL A 182 -17.94 -5.39 -22.67
CA VAL A 182 -18.22 -3.97 -22.45
C VAL A 182 -18.37 -3.71 -20.94
N VAL A 183 -17.73 -2.67 -20.44
CA VAL A 183 -17.84 -2.22 -19.04
C VAL A 183 -18.47 -0.84 -18.99
N VAL A 184 -19.66 -0.73 -18.39
CA VAL A 184 -20.33 0.55 -18.17
C VAL A 184 -19.89 1.13 -16.82
N ALA A 185 -19.19 2.26 -16.85
CA ALA A 185 -18.65 2.97 -15.69
C ALA A 185 -18.88 4.49 -15.79
N SER A 186 -20.01 4.90 -16.41
CA SER A 186 -20.31 6.29 -16.74
C SER A 186 -20.63 7.19 -15.54
N GLY A 187 -20.82 6.61 -14.34
CA GLY A 187 -21.00 7.36 -13.10
C GLY A 187 -22.36 8.06 -12.97
N ALA A 188 -22.43 9.12 -12.15
CA ALA A 188 -23.65 9.89 -11.87
C ALA A 188 -23.39 11.38 -12.15
N TRP A 189 -23.96 11.92 -13.22
CA TRP A 189 -23.66 13.26 -13.74
C TRP A 189 -24.82 14.25 -13.59
N LYS A 190 -26.04 13.82 -13.27
CA LYS A 190 -27.21 14.69 -13.14
C LYS A 190 -27.40 15.11 -11.69
N SER A 191 -27.44 16.41 -11.42
CA SER A 191 -27.78 16.96 -10.11
C SER A 191 -29.22 16.61 -9.73
N SER A 192 -29.45 16.31 -8.46
CA SER A 192 -30.80 16.05 -7.93
C SER A 192 -31.57 17.36 -7.71
N SER A 193 -32.86 17.38 -8.04
CA SER A 193 -33.80 18.47 -7.80
C SER A 193 -34.54 18.31 -6.46
N MET A 194 -34.83 19.41 -5.79
CA MET A 194 -35.72 19.45 -4.61
C MET A 194 -37.19 19.36 -4.97
N ARG A 195 -37.52 19.69 -6.22
CA ARG A 195 -38.88 19.78 -6.76
C ARG A 195 -39.72 20.86 -6.04
N ILE A 196 -39.09 22.01 -5.82
CA ILE A 196 -39.73 23.19 -5.24
C ILE A 196 -39.86 24.29 -6.31
N PRO A 197 -40.81 25.24 -6.16
CA PRO A 197 -41.00 26.33 -7.10
C PRO A 197 -39.72 27.18 -7.23
N GLY A 198 -39.41 27.63 -8.45
CA GLY A 198 -38.32 28.55 -8.74
C GLY A 198 -36.98 27.90 -8.98
N GLU A 199 -36.86 26.57 -9.02
CA GLU A 199 -35.59 25.88 -9.34
C GLU A 199 -35.09 26.19 -10.77
N GLU A 200 -35.97 26.60 -11.66
CA GLU A 200 -35.72 26.99 -13.06
C GLU A 200 -35.17 28.40 -13.23
N LEU A 201 -35.14 29.21 -12.16
CA LEU A 201 -34.68 30.60 -12.19
C LEU A 201 -33.20 30.69 -12.55
N ASN A 202 -32.85 31.71 -13.34
CA ASN A 202 -31.44 32.03 -13.61
C ASN A 202 -30.75 32.44 -12.29
N GLY A 203 -29.64 31.77 -11.97
CA GLY A 203 -28.92 31.89 -10.70
C GLY A 203 -29.11 30.67 -9.77
N VAL A 204 -29.99 29.71 -10.14
CA VAL A 204 -30.09 28.41 -9.44
C VAL A 204 -29.31 27.36 -10.23
N PHE A 205 -28.33 26.71 -9.61
CA PHE A 205 -27.42 25.75 -10.24
C PHE A 205 -27.49 24.39 -9.54
N GLY A 206 -27.33 23.32 -10.29
CA GLY A 206 -27.02 22.01 -9.74
C GLY A 206 -25.58 21.96 -9.22
N GLY A 207 -25.33 21.27 -8.11
CA GLY A 207 -24.01 21.26 -7.48
C GLY A 207 -22.90 20.70 -8.36
N ILE A 208 -23.17 19.58 -9.03
CA ILE A 208 -22.19 18.97 -9.95
C ILE A 208 -22.05 19.81 -11.23
N ASP A 209 -23.15 20.39 -11.73
CA ASP A 209 -23.12 21.24 -12.92
C ASP A 209 -22.28 22.49 -12.66
N PHE A 210 -22.45 23.13 -11.50
CA PHE A 210 -21.65 24.28 -11.05
C PHE A 210 -20.14 23.95 -11.02
N LEU A 211 -19.76 22.87 -10.32
CA LEU A 211 -18.37 22.46 -10.18
C LEU A 211 -17.74 22.05 -11.53
N ARG A 212 -18.53 21.39 -12.39
CA ARG A 212 -18.10 20.99 -13.74
C ARG A 212 -17.78 22.22 -14.60
N GLU A 213 -18.69 23.21 -14.65
CA GLU A 213 -18.47 24.43 -15.45
C GLU A 213 -17.24 25.22 -14.96
N VAL A 214 -17.06 25.32 -13.63
CA VAL A 214 -15.83 25.90 -13.06
C VAL A 214 -14.58 25.13 -13.50
N SER A 215 -14.63 23.81 -13.47
CA SER A 215 -13.50 22.95 -13.88
C SER A 215 -13.20 23.02 -15.39
N LEU A 216 -14.20 23.34 -16.21
CA LEU A 216 -14.06 23.56 -17.65
C LEU A 216 -13.54 24.97 -17.98
N GLY A 217 -13.43 25.88 -17.00
CA GLY A 217 -13.08 27.29 -17.21
C GLY A 217 -14.27 28.16 -17.58
N ASN A 218 -15.50 27.64 -17.54
CA ASN A 218 -16.76 28.32 -17.87
C ASN A 218 -17.51 28.72 -16.60
N ALA A 219 -16.81 29.25 -15.58
CA ALA A 219 -17.41 29.55 -14.29
C ALA A 219 -18.65 30.46 -14.45
N PRO A 220 -19.82 30.10 -13.90
CA PRO A 220 -21.01 30.94 -13.98
C PRO A 220 -20.85 32.21 -13.14
N VAL A 221 -21.57 33.27 -13.51
CA VAL A 221 -21.65 34.49 -12.72
C VAL A 221 -22.56 34.27 -11.53
N ILE A 222 -22.02 34.33 -10.30
CA ILE A 222 -22.72 33.97 -9.07
C ILE A 222 -23.19 35.15 -8.20
N GLY A 223 -22.78 36.39 -8.51
CA GLY A 223 -23.08 37.54 -7.68
C GLY A 223 -22.32 37.57 -6.35
N LYS A 224 -22.82 38.37 -5.40
CA LYS A 224 -22.15 38.65 -4.12
C LYS A 224 -22.58 37.71 -2.99
N THR A 225 -23.86 37.31 -2.99
CA THR A 225 -24.45 36.48 -1.95
C THR A 225 -24.91 35.17 -2.53
N VAL A 226 -24.30 34.07 -2.05
CA VAL A 226 -24.53 32.71 -2.56
C VAL A 226 -25.02 31.79 -1.46
N ALA A 227 -26.04 30.98 -1.73
CA ALA A 227 -26.47 29.92 -0.85
C ALA A 227 -26.14 28.55 -1.44
N VAL A 228 -25.50 27.67 -0.67
CA VAL A 228 -25.29 26.27 -1.06
C VAL A 228 -26.19 25.37 -0.21
N ILE A 229 -27.04 24.59 -0.87
CA ILE A 229 -28.04 23.75 -0.22
C ILE A 229 -27.48 22.32 -0.13
N GLY A 230 -27.23 21.84 1.07
CA GLY A 230 -26.71 20.49 1.32
C GLY A 230 -25.66 20.44 2.43
N GLY A 231 -25.31 19.24 2.88
CA GLY A 231 -24.35 19.04 3.98
C GLY A 231 -23.29 17.96 3.66
N GLY A 232 -23.15 17.58 2.40
CA GLY A 232 -22.14 16.61 1.95
C GLY A 232 -20.85 17.26 1.43
N ASN A 233 -19.87 16.45 1.04
CA ASN A 233 -18.60 16.95 0.50
C ASN A 233 -18.81 17.84 -0.75
N THR A 234 -19.77 17.52 -1.62
CA THR A 234 -20.11 18.37 -2.78
C THR A 234 -20.54 19.78 -2.35
N ALA A 235 -21.29 19.91 -1.22
CA ALA A 235 -21.66 21.21 -0.70
C ALA A 235 -20.44 21.98 -0.17
N MET A 236 -19.50 21.29 0.48
CA MET A 236 -18.23 21.92 0.93
C MET A 236 -17.40 22.36 -0.25
N ASP A 237 -17.28 21.55 -1.29
CA ASP A 237 -16.60 21.91 -2.53
C ASP A 237 -17.25 23.11 -3.22
N ALA A 238 -18.57 23.14 -3.31
CA ALA A 238 -19.32 24.21 -3.94
C ALA A 238 -19.21 25.55 -3.18
N CYS A 239 -19.40 25.54 -1.85
CA CYS A 239 -19.33 26.78 -1.05
C CYS A 239 -17.91 27.38 -1.04
N ARG A 240 -16.88 26.56 -0.87
CA ARG A 240 -15.48 27.00 -0.92
C ARG A 240 -15.07 27.48 -2.32
N THR A 241 -15.65 26.88 -3.37
CA THR A 241 -15.46 27.36 -4.76
C THR A 241 -16.14 28.71 -4.96
N ALA A 242 -17.37 28.92 -4.45
CA ALA A 242 -18.06 30.19 -4.52
C ALA A 242 -17.27 31.34 -3.85
N VAL A 243 -16.65 31.07 -2.68
CA VAL A 243 -15.73 32.03 -2.02
C VAL A 243 -14.58 32.42 -2.98
N ARG A 244 -13.94 31.44 -3.62
CA ARG A 244 -12.82 31.66 -4.56
C ARG A 244 -13.22 32.38 -5.86
N LEU A 245 -14.48 32.28 -6.24
CA LEU A 245 -15.04 33.02 -7.38
C LEU A 245 -15.44 34.47 -7.03
N GLY A 246 -15.23 34.89 -5.78
CA GLY A 246 -15.41 36.28 -5.33
C GLY A 246 -16.76 36.58 -4.69
N ALA A 247 -17.52 35.58 -4.26
CA ALA A 247 -18.71 35.81 -3.44
C ALA A 247 -18.32 36.48 -2.09
N GLU A 248 -19.01 37.56 -1.73
CA GLU A 248 -18.78 38.30 -0.49
C GLU A 248 -19.37 37.58 0.73
N LYS A 249 -20.54 36.92 0.53
CA LYS A 249 -21.23 36.11 1.54
C LYS A 249 -21.61 34.75 0.95
N VAL A 250 -21.23 33.70 1.64
CA VAL A 250 -21.59 32.32 1.25
C VAL A 250 -22.26 31.63 2.44
N TYR A 251 -23.48 31.17 2.22
CA TYR A 251 -24.26 30.42 3.20
C TYR A 251 -24.32 28.95 2.82
N VAL A 252 -24.13 28.03 3.81
CA VAL A 252 -24.50 26.63 3.67
C VAL A 252 -25.83 26.38 4.38
N ILE A 253 -26.87 26.02 3.66
CA ILE A 253 -28.20 25.76 4.21
C ILE A 253 -28.34 24.25 4.38
N TYR A 254 -28.53 23.80 5.61
CA TYR A 254 -28.66 22.39 5.91
C TYR A 254 -29.83 22.08 6.87
N ARG A 255 -30.66 21.13 6.48
CA ARG A 255 -31.91 20.78 7.19
C ARG A 255 -31.72 20.05 8.53
N ARG A 256 -30.49 19.70 8.92
CA ARG A 256 -30.11 19.08 10.21
C ARG A 256 -29.06 19.95 10.90
N THR A 257 -28.40 19.41 11.94
CA THR A 257 -27.29 20.09 12.61
C THR A 257 -25.94 19.64 12.07
N ARG A 258 -24.87 20.26 12.57
CA ARG A 258 -23.47 19.89 12.22
C ARG A 258 -23.18 18.41 12.45
N ASN A 259 -23.72 17.82 13.53
CA ASN A 259 -23.47 16.43 13.90
C ASN A 259 -24.03 15.42 12.87
N GLU A 260 -25.07 15.78 12.14
CA GLU A 260 -25.65 14.94 11.11
C GLU A 260 -25.09 15.22 9.70
N MET A 261 -24.15 16.14 9.55
CA MET A 261 -23.51 16.39 8.24
C MET A 261 -22.69 15.19 7.79
N PRO A 262 -22.87 14.70 6.54
CA PRO A 262 -22.05 13.62 6.01
C PRO A 262 -20.68 14.09 5.48
N ALA A 263 -20.45 15.40 5.41
CA ALA A 263 -19.14 15.95 5.01
C ALA A 263 -18.05 15.63 6.08
N GLU A 264 -16.82 15.53 5.63
CA GLU A 264 -15.69 15.35 6.54
C GLU A 264 -15.47 16.61 7.41
N GLU A 265 -15.22 16.41 8.70
CA GLU A 265 -15.11 17.50 9.69
C GLU A 265 -14.03 18.54 9.31
N LEU A 266 -12.92 18.08 8.70
CA LEU A 266 -11.87 18.96 8.20
C LEU A 266 -12.40 19.93 7.13
N GLU A 267 -13.23 19.46 6.20
CA GLU A 267 -13.81 20.26 5.12
C GLU A 267 -14.79 21.32 5.68
N ILE A 268 -15.58 20.94 6.71
CA ILE A 268 -16.49 21.87 7.40
C ILE A 268 -15.68 22.95 8.12
N THR A 269 -14.61 22.57 8.80
CA THR A 269 -13.73 23.48 9.52
C THR A 269 -13.05 24.46 8.57
N GLU A 270 -12.47 23.95 7.49
CA GLU A 270 -11.81 24.79 6.47
C GLU A 270 -12.79 25.75 5.77
N ALA A 271 -14.02 25.31 5.50
CA ALA A 271 -15.06 26.18 4.95
C ALA A 271 -15.40 27.32 5.93
N THR A 272 -15.54 27.02 7.24
CA THR A 272 -15.80 28.02 8.28
C THR A 272 -14.64 29.04 8.38
N GLU A 273 -13.40 28.57 8.34
CA GLU A 273 -12.21 29.44 8.38
C GLU A 273 -12.09 30.34 7.13
N GLU A 274 -12.62 29.89 6.00
CA GLU A 274 -12.69 30.66 4.74
C GLU A 274 -13.84 31.69 4.73
N GLY A 275 -14.68 31.71 5.78
CA GLY A 275 -15.74 32.69 5.98
C GLY A 275 -17.12 32.24 5.54
N VAL A 276 -17.34 30.92 5.34
CA VAL A 276 -18.65 30.34 5.05
C VAL A 276 -19.51 30.30 6.28
N GLU A 277 -20.73 30.80 6.21
CA GLU A 277 -21.71 30.80 7.28
C GLU A 277 -22.69 29.62 7.15
N PHE A 278 -22.92 28.88 8.25
CA PHE A 278 -23.81 27.73 8.25
C PHE A 278 -25.16 28.06 8.86
N LYS A 279 -26.23 27.87 8.06
CA LYS A 279 -27.64 27.95 8.49
C LYS A 279 -28.17 26.53 8.70
N PHE A 280 -27.98 26.02 9.93
CA PHE A 280 -28.51 24.72 10.33
C PHE A 280 -30.01 24.77 10.60
N LEU A 281 -30.68 23.60 10.52
CA LEU A 281 -32.11 23.43 10.75
C LEU A 281 -32.96 24.35 9.84
N ASN A 282 -32.53 24.51 8.59
CA ASN A 282 -33.22 25.25 7.57
C ASN A 282 -33.34 24.39 6.30
N ASN A 283 -34.50 24.43 5.67
CA ASN A 283 -34.78 23.73 4.41
C ASN A 283 -35.48 24.68 3.41
N PRO A 284 -34.92 24.88 2.20
CA PRO A 284 -35.60 25.65 1.19
C PRO A 284 -36.96 25.05 0.82
N ILE A 285 -37.95 25.89 0.64
CA ILE A 285 -39.33 25.51 0.19
C ILE A 285 -39.75 26.23 -1.10
N GLU A 286 -39.08 27.34 -1.44
CA GLU A 286 -39.37 28.09 -2.65
C GLU A 286 -38.18 29.03 -2.97
N PHE A 287 -37.80 29.13 -4.22
CA PHE A 287 -36.94 30.18 -4.77
C PHE A 287 -37.76 31.30 -5.37
N ILE A 288 -37.51 32.52 -4.99
CA ILE A 288 -38.25 33.70 -5.39
C ILE A 288 -37.42 34.49 -6.40
N GLY A 289 -38.01 34.73 -7.56
CA GLY A 289 -37.38 35.45 -8.67
C GLY A 289 -38.03 36.78 -8.98
N GLU A 290 -37.25 37.67 -9.62
CA GLU A 290 -37.66 38.88 -10.26
C GLU A 290 -37.10 38.94 -11.66
N ASN A 291 -37.96 39.14 -12.69
CA ASN A 291 -37.58 39.14 -14.10
C ASN A 291 -36.79 37.87 -14.52
N GLY A 292 -37.22 36.72 -14.03
CA GLY A 292 -36.57 35.43 -14.33
C GLY A 292 -35.24 35.18 -13.64
N LYS A 293 -34.78 36.08 -12.77
CA LYS A 293 -33.53 35.94 -11.96
C LYS A 293 -33.82 35.72 -10.50
N LEU A 294 -33.03 34.88 -9.85
CA LEU A 294 -33.14 34.63 -8.43
C LEU A 294 -32.90 35.89 -7.61
N LYS A 295 -33.67 36.11 -6.55
CA LYS A 295 -33.58 37.23 -5.61
C LYS A 295 -33.57 36.80 -4.17
N ALA A 296 -34.32 35.74 -3.84
CA ALA A 296 -34.42 35.25 -2.47
C ALA A 296 -34.80 33.76 -2.43
N VAL A 297 -34.59 33.16 -1.27
CA VAL A 297 -35.11 31.82 -0.96
C VAL A 297 -35.91 31.87 0.33
N ASN A 298 -37.08 31.20 0.29
CA ASN A 298 -37.90 31.02 1.48
C ASN A 298 -37.49 29.73 2.20
N LEU A 299 -37.06 29.84 3.47
CA LEU A 299 -36.52 28.76 4.28
C LEU A 299 -37.53 28.35 5.36
N GLN A 300 -37.89 27.08 5.38
CA GLN A 300 -38.64 26.46 6.46
C GLN A 300 -37.70 26.11 7.62
N LYS A 301 -38.01 26.56 8.82
CA LYS A 301 -37.31 26.13 10.04
C LYS A 301 -37.63 24.68 10.36
N MET A 302 -36.61 23.96 10.82
CA MET A 302 -36.67 22.53 11.09
C MET A 302 -36.34 22.26 12.56
N LYS A 303 -36.83 21.13 13.08
CA LYS A 303 -36.38 20.51 14.32
C LYS A 303 -35.91 19.07 14.04
N LEU A 304 -35.17 18.48 14.96
CA LEU A 304 -34.76 17.08 14.87
C LEU A 304 -35.77 16.19 15.58
N GLY A 305 -36.33 15.25 14.85
CA GLY A 305 -37.17 14.15 15.35
C GLY A 305 -36.35 12.91 15.71
N GLU A 306 -37.00 11.74 15.68
CA GLU A 306 -36.36 10.46 16.01
C GLU A 306 -35.32 10.05 14.96
N PRO A 307 -34.32 9.23 15.36
CA PRO A 307 -33.29 8.71 14.45
C PRO A 307 -33.91 7.81 13.36
N ASP A 308 -33.37 7.94 12.13
CA ASP A 308 -33.71 7.02 11.02
C ASP A 308 -32.98 5.66 11.20
N SER A 309 -33.21 4.70 10.29
CA SER A 309 -32.56 3.38 10.29
C SER A 309 -31.04 3.44 10.18
N GLY A 310 -30.48 4.57 9.77
CA GLY A 310 -29.04 4.84 9.72
C GLY A 310 -28.50 5.57 10.96
N GLY A 311 -29.34 5.78 11.97
CA GLY A 311 -28.98 6.46 13.24
C GLY A 311 -28.96 7.98 13.15
N ARG A 312 -29.32 8.61 12.00
CA ARG A 312 -29.40 10.06 11.85
C ARG A 312 -30.82 10.55 12.16
N ARG A 313 -30.92 11.61 12.97
CA ARG A 313 -32.19 12.21 13.35
C ARG A 313 -32.89 12.83 12.15
N ARG A 314 -34.21 12.56 12.04
CA ARG A 314 -35.05 13.06 10.93
C ARG A 314 -35.29 14.56 11.08
N PRO A 315 -35.21 15.37 10.00
CA PRO A 315 -35.62 16.77 10.05
C PRO A 315 -37.15 16.85 9.91
N GLU A 316 -37.79 17.57 10.82
CA GLU A 316 -39.24 17.81 10.84
C GLU A 316 -39.48 19.32 10.74
N PRO A 317 -40.43 19.79 9.90
CA PRO A 317 -40.74 21.21 9.77
C PRO A 317 -41.43 21.76 11.03
N ILE A 318 -41.07 22.98 11.42
CA ILE A 318 -41.81 23.75 12.41
C ILE A 318 -42.87 24.57 11.63
N VAL A 319 -44.10 24.09 11.60
CA VAL A 319 -45.18 24.66 10.76
C VAL A 319 -45.34 26.17 11.03
N GLY A 320 -45.29 26.96 9.95
CA GLY A 320 -45.49 28.41 10.00
C GLY A 320 -44.24 29.24 10.37
N ASP A 321 -43.16 28.57 10.73
CA ASP A 321 -41.86 29.28 11.03
C ASP A 321 -40.99 29.28 9.78
N THR A 322 -41.01 30.38 9.05
CA THR A 322 -40.23 30.57 7.82
C THR A 322 -39.34 31.82 7.89
N GLU A 323 -38.24 31.80 7.14
CA GLU A 323 -37.29 32.90 7.03
C GLU A 323 -37.02 33.21 5.56
N MET A 324 -37.09 34.47 5.18
CA MET A 324 -36.67 34.94 3.86
C MET A 324 -35.19 35.30 3.85
N LEU A 325 -34.43 34.70 2.94
CA LEU A 325 -33.02 35.00 2.74
C LEU A 325 -32.80 35.56 1.32
N TYR A 326 -32.31 36.81 1.23
CA TYR A 326 -31.95 37.45 -0.04
C TYR A 326 -30.59 36.94 -0.53
N LEU A 327 -30.50 36.61 -1.82
CA LEU A 327 -29.29 36.06 -2.43
C LEU A 327 -29.30 36.20 -3.95
N ASP A 328 -28.14 36.21 -4.55
CA ASP A 328 -27.96 36.35 -6.01
C ASP A 328 -27.92 34.97 -6.71
N SER A 329 -27.42 33.94 -6.01
CA SER A 329 -27.33 32.59 -6.56
C SER A 329 -27.54 31.50 -5.51
N ALA A 330 -28.02 30.35 -5.96
CA ALA A 330 -28.19 29.14 -5.18
C ALA A 330 -27.56 27.93 -5.88
N VAL A 331 -26.84 27.09 -5.12
CA VAL A 331 -26.23 25.85 -5.60
C VAL A 331 -26.80 24.66 -4.86
N MET A 332 -27.54 23.78 -5.57
CA MET A 332 -28.20 22.61 -4.99
C MET A 332 -27.25 21.40 -4.94
N ALA A 333 -26.64 21.15 -3.80
CA ALA A 333 -25.71 20.04 -3.56
C ALA A 333 -26.35 18.92 -2.71
N ILE A 334 -27.54 18.45 -3.12
CA ILE A 334 -28.39 17.51 -2.38
C ILE A 334 -28.31 16.07 -2.89
N GLY A 335 -27.41 15.78 -3.80
CA GLY A 335 -27.20 14.47 -4.40
C GLY A 335 -27.12 14.52 -5.92
N GLN A 336 -26.84 13.37 -6.50
CA GLN A 336 -26.68 13.18 -7.94
C GLN A 336 -27.21 11.80 -8.37
N HIS A 337 -27.53 11.65 -9.65
CA HIS A 337 -28.00 10.41 -10.23
C HIS A 337 -27.44 10.19 -11.64
N PRO A 338 -27.43 8.93 -12.13
CA PRO A 338 -26.91 8.60 -13.46
C PRO A 338 -27.69 9.23 -14.61
N ASP A 339 -27.01 9.44 -15.72
CA ASP A 339 -27.61 9.62 -17.03
C ASP A 339 -27.65 8.26 -17.75
N LEU A 340 -28.84 7.74 -18.04
CA LEU A 340 -29.03 6.45 -18.68
C LEU A 340 -29.18 6.53 -20.21
N SER A 341 -28.97 7.70 -20.81
CA SER A 341 -29.05 7.89 -22.26
C SER A 341 -28.05 6.97 -23.00
N GLY A 342 -28.53 6.21 -23.97
CA GLY A 342 -27.75 5.25 -24.74
C GLY A 342 -27.47 3.91 -24.03
N LEU A 343 -28.13 3.64 -22.90
CA LEU A 343 -28.08 2.39 -22.14
C LEU A 343 -29.39 1.63 -22.23
N ASP A 344 -30.11 1.81 -23.32
CA ASP A 344 -31.37 1.14 -23.58
C ASP A 344 -31.18 -0.39 -23.63
N GLY A 345 -32.18 -1.13 -23.11
CA GLY A 345 -32.12 -2.59 -23.01
C GLY A 345 -31.43 -3.14 -21.75
N LEU A 346 -30.84 -2.28 -20.92
CA LEU A 346 -30.32 -2.68 -19.62
C LEU A 346 -31.40 -2.54 -18.53
N ASP A 347 -31.50 -3.57 -17.68
CA ASP A 347 -32.41 -3.53 -16.54
C ASP A 347 -32.02 -2.44 -15.55
N THR A 348 -33.02 -1.73 -15.02
CA THR A 348 -32.80 -0.66 -14.06
C THR A 348 -33.37 -1.01 -12.69
N THR A 349 -32.81 -0.41 -11.66
CA THR A 349 -33.30 -0.52 -10.28
C THR A 349 -34.40 0.52 -10.00
N LYS A 350 -35.08 0.39 -8.86
CA LYS A 350 -36.04 1.39 -8.36
C LYS A 350 -35.43 2.78 -8.14
N ARG A 351 -34.12 2.87 -8.11
CA ARG A 351 -33.36 4.12 -7.94
C ARG A 351 -32.92 4.76 -9.26
N ASN A 352 -33.39 4.22 -10.39
CA ASN A 352 -32.99 4.64 -11.71
C ASN A 352 -31.47 4.53 -11.94
N THR A 353 -30.88 3.40 -11.51
CA THR A 353 -29.49 2.97 -11.76
C THR A 353 -29.52 1.66 -12.51
N ILE A 354 -28.42 1.28 -13.17
CA ILE A 354 -28.33 -0.01 -13.87
C ILE A 354 -28.25 -1.15 -12.84
N PHE A 355 -29.06 -2.19 -13.05
CA PHE A 355 -28.91 -3.42 -12.27
C PHE A 355 -27.67 -4.18 -12.69
N ALA A 356 -26.82 -4.51 -11.72
CA ALA A 356 -25.66 -5.39 -11.90
C ALA A 356 -25.59 -6.40 -10.73
N ASP A 357 -25.34 -7.66 -11.02
CA ASP A 357 -25.14 -8.70 -9.98
C ASP A 357 -23.91 -8.39 -9.13
N GLU A 358 -24.04 -8.33 -7.82
CA GLU A 358 -22.94 -7.91 -6.91
C GLU A 358 -21.73 -8.85 -6.89
N GLY A 359 -21.88 -10.08 -7.39
CA GLY A 359 -20.79 -11.07 -7.42
C GLY A 359 -20.14 -11.23 -8.79
N THR A 360 -20.89 -11.01 -9.87
CA THR A 360 -20.41 -11.16 -11.24
C THR A 360 -20.30 -9.84 -11.99
N PHE A 361 -20.86 -8.74 -11.45
CA PHE A 361 -20.93 -7.43 -12.09
C PHE A 361 -21.65 -7.42 -13.45
N ARG A 362 -22.32 -8.51 -13.83
CA ARG A 362 -23.09 -8.66 -15.08
C ARG A 362 -24.38 -7.86 -15.02
N THR A 363 -24.72 -7.28 -16.13
CA THR A 363 -26.02 -6.66 -16.39
C THR A 363 -27.01 -7.67 -16.97
N SER A 364 -28.18 -7.22 -17.43
CA SER A 364 -29.16 -8.04 -18.16
C SER A 364 -28.68 -8.46 -19.57
N LEU A 365 -27.74 -7.76 -20.15
CA LEU A 365 -27.16 -8.08 -21.46
C LEU A 365 -25.87 -8.89 -21.32
N ASP A 366 -25.77 -9.99 -22.07
CA ASP A 366 -24.56 -10.81 -22.04
C ASP A 366 -23.33 -10.06 -22.60
N GLY A 367 -22.17 -10.27 -21.96
CA GLY A 367 -20.94 -9.54 -22.27
C GLY A 367 -20.88 -8.12 -21.78
N VAL A 368 -21.98 -7.61 -21.15
CA VAL A 368 -22.01 -6.24 -20.59
C VAL A 368 -21.96 -6.28 -19.07
N PHE A 369 -20.99 -5.56 -18.51
CA PHE A 369 -20.74 -5.40 -17.07
C PHE A 369 -20.94 -3.95 -16.65
N ALA A 370 -21.25 -3.71 -15.38
CA ALA A 370 -21.37 -2.35 -14.86
C ALA A 370 -20.73 -2.21 -13.49
N VAL A 371 -20.09 -1.06 -13.23
CA VAL A 371 -19.36 -0.74 -11.98
C VAL A 371 -19.49 0.74 -11.59
N GLY A 372 -19.39 1.01 -10.29
CA GLY A 372 -19.37 2.36 -9.73
C GLY A 372 -20.77 3.00 -9.65
N ASP A 373 -20.82 4.33 -9.65
CA ASP A 373 -22.01 5.12 -9.32
C ASP A 373 -23.20 4.93 -10.27
N ILE A 374 -22.99 4.30 -11.43
CA ILE A 374 -24.06 3.93 -12.37
C ILE A 374 -24.89 2.76 -11.86
N THR A 375 -24.36 1.94 -10.94
CA THR A 375 -24.99 0.68 -10.53
C THR A 375 -25.82 0.78 -9.26
N ASN A 376 -26.45 -0.30 -8.89
CA ASN A 376 -27.37 -0.60 -7.78
C ASN A 376 -27.47 0.40 -6.64
N LYS A 377 -26.32 0.80 -6.07
CA LYS A 377 -26.26 1.69 -4.90
C LYS A 377 -26.35 3.17 -5.27
N GLY A 378 -26.03 3.51 -6.52
CA GLY A 378 -25.89 4.88 -6.98
C GLY A 378 -24.58 5.52 -6.51
N ALA A 379 -24.55 6.85 -6.48
CA ALA A 379 -23.37 7.63 -6.14
C ALA A 379 -22.81 7.30 -4.75
N ASP A 380 -21.52 7.00 -4.69
CA ASP A 380 -20.76 6.67 -3.48
C ASP A 380 -19.35 7.32 -3.59
N ILE A 381 -18.46 6.98 -2.66
CA ILE A 381 -17.09 7.48 -2.63
C ILE A 381 -16.21 6.83 -3.72
N ALA A 382 -15.27 7.58 -4.27
CA ALA A 382 -14.45 7.13 -5.39
C ALA A 382 -13.70 5.80 -5.12
N ILE A 383 -13.29 5.55 -3.87
CA ILE A 383 -12.62 4.29 -3.49
C ILE A 383 -13.54 3.08 -3.57
N SER A 384 -14.86 3.25 -3.46
CA SER A 384 -15.84 2.18 -3.67
C SER A 384 -15.89 1.77 -5.13
N ALA A 385 -15.98 2.73 -6.05
CA ALA A 385 -15.95 2.48 -7.49
C ALA A 385 -14.64 1.79 -7.93
N ILE A 386 -13.50 2.20 -7.37
CA ILE A 386 -12.19 1.55 -7.57
C ILE A 386 -12.23 0.10 -7.08
N GLY A 387 -12.77 -0.12 -5.87
CA GLY A 387 -12.87 -1.46 -5.29
C GLY A 387 -13.80 -2.40 -6.06
N GLU A 388 -14.88 -1.88 -6.65
CA GLU A 388 -15.78 -2.64 -7.55
C GLU A 388 -15.08 -2.97 -8.87
N ALA A 389 -14.51 -1.97 -9.53
CA ALA A 389 -13.84 -2.13 -10.82
C ALA A 389 -12.67 -3.13 -10.75
N GLN A 390 -11.90 -3.13 -9.67
CA GLN A 390 -10.84 -4.12 -9.45
C GLN A 390 -11.37 -5.55 -9.35
N LYS A 391 -12.51 -5.75 -8.66
CA LYS A 391 -13.15 -7.08 -8.54
C LYS A 391 -13.78 -7.51 -9.86
N ALA A 392 -14.41 -6.55 -10.56
CA ALA A 392 -15.00 -6.79 -11.87
C ALA A 392 -13.95 -7.20 -12.90
N ALA A 393 -12.77 -6.57 -12.91
CA ALA A 393 -11.69 -6.93 -13.84
C ALA A 393 -11.29 -8.40 -13.71
N VAL A 394 -11.23 -8.97 -12.49
CA VAL A 394 -10.94 -10.39 -12.27
C VAL A 394 -12.07 -11.30 -12.81
N VAL A 395 -13.32 -10.87 -12.68
CA VAL A 395 -14.47 -11.64 -13.18
C VAL A 395 -14.55 -11.55 -14.71
N ILE A 396 -14.29 -10.38 -15.28
CA ILE A 396 -14.29 -10.14 -16.72
C ILE A 396 -13.17 -10.95 -17.40
N ASP A 397 -11.96 -10.96 -16.85
CA ASP A 397 -10.86 -11.77 -17.34
C ASP A 397 -11.25 -13.25 -17.43
N ARG A 398 -11.88 -13.81 -16.41
CA ARG A 398 -12.36 -15.19 -16.42
C ARG A 398 -13.48 -15.43 -17.42
N PHE A 399 -14.39 -14.47 -17.56
CA PHE A 399 -15.44 -14.53 -18.59
C PHE A 399 -14.83 -14.58 -19.99
N LEU A 400 -13.84 -13.75 -20.27
CA LEU A 400 -13.10 -13.73 -21.54
C LEU A 400 -12.35 -15.04 -21.84
N ASN A 401 -11.98 -15.77 -20.78
CA ASN A 401 -11.41 -17.12 -20.85
C ASN A 401 -12.46 -18.25 -20.84
N GLY A 402 -13.76 -17.94 -20.97
CA GLY A 402 -14.85 -18.92 -21.01
C GLY A 402 -15.31 -19.48 -19.66
N GLU A 403 -14.87 -18.87 -18.55
CA GLU A 403 -15.23 -19.28 -17.20
C GLU A 403 -16.38 -18.41 -16.63
N SER A 404 -17.33 -19.03 -15.92
CA SER A 404 -18.35 -18.30 -15.16
C SER A 404 -18.01 -18.31 -13.68
N VAL A 405 -17.56 -17.19 -13.14
CA VAL A 405 -17.07 -17.11 -11.77
C VAL A 405 -17.65 -15.90 -11.02
N LYS A 406 -18.15 -16.15 -9.80
CA LYS A 406 -18.49 -15.08 -8.85
C LYS A 406 -17.26 -14.68 -8.03
N TYR A 407 -17.09 -13.40 -7.78
CA TYR A 407 -16.06 -12.91 -6.86
C TYR A 407 -16.30 -13.49 -5.46
N LYS A 408 -15.31 -14.21 -4.94
CA LYS A 408 -15.35 -14.78 -3.59
C LYS A 408 -14.62 -13.85 -2.62
N LYS A 409 -15.30 -13.44 -1.56
CA LYS A 409 -14.66 -12.70 -0.46
C LYS A 409 -13.63 -13.61 0.22
N PRO A 410 -12.40 -13.14 0.46
CA PRO A 410 -11.40 -13.91 1.19
C PRO A 410 -11.85 -14.24 2.61
N PHE A 411 -11.36 -15.35 3.16
CA PHE A 411 -11.55 -15.73 4.55
C PHE A 411 -11.10 -14.61 5.51
N ARG A 412 -11.94 -14.27 6.47
CA ARG A 412 -11.70 -13.21 7.45
C ARG A 412 -12.02 -13.69 8.84
N VAL A 413 -11.10 -13.43 9.77
CA VAL A 413 -11.36 -13.50 11.20
C VAL A 413 -10.89 -12.19 11.81
N GLU A 414 -11.76 -11.51 12.52
CA GLU A 414 -11.42 -10.31 13.28
C GLU A 414 -11.31 -10.70 14.77
N ARG A 415 -10.17 -10.37 15.37
CA ARG A 415 -9.96 -10.58 16.80
C ARG A 415 -10.48 -9.37 17.57
N GLU A 416 -11.38 -9.62 18.50
CA GLU A 416 -11.74 -8.63 19.52
C GLU A 416 -10.60 -8.52 20.53
N LEU A 417 -10.25 -7.32 20.92
CA LEU A 417 -9.20 -7.03 21.89
C LEU A 417 -9.80 -6.24 23.05
N PRO A 418 -9.51 -6.63 24.30
CA PRO A 418 -9.97 -5.89 25.46
C PRO A 418 -9.32 -4.49 25.53
N SER A 419 -9.95 -3.57 26.21
CA SER A 419 -9.50 -2.15 26.29
C SER A 419 -8.12 -1.97 26.91
N ASP A 420 -7.79 -2.79 27.90
CA ASP A 420 -6.49 -2.80 28.60
C ASP A 420 -5.33 -3.23 27.68
N TYR A 421 -5.62 -3.97 26.61
CA TYR A 421 -4.62 -4.33 25.61
C TYR A 421 -3.92 -3.09 25.04
N PHE A 422 -4.64 -1.99 24.89
CA PHE A 422 -4.12 -0.76 24.28
C PHE A 422 -3.33 0.11 25.25
N ALA A 423 -3.49 -0.06 26.57
CA ALA A 423 -2.78 0.70 27.60
C ALA A 423 -1.25 0.48 27.58
N ARG A 424 -0.79 -0.61 26.97
CA ARG A 424 0.64 -0.94 26.85
C ARG A 424 1.40 -0.14 25.78
N PHE A 425 0.69 0.59 24.93
CA PHE A 425 1.32 1.34 23.84
C PHE A 425 1.56 2.79 24.25
N GLU A 426 2.74 3.29 23.91
CA GLU A 426 3.10 4.69 24.14
C GLU A 426 2.25 5.63 23.28
N LYS A 427 1.83 6.73 23.90
CA LYS A 427 1.14 7.81 23.19
C LYS A 427 2.14 8.61 22.36
N ALA A 428 1.76 8.95 21.13
CA ALA A 428 2.53 9.78 20.24
C ALA A 428 1.60 10.70 19.45
N LYS A 429 1.98 11.97 19.29
CA LYS A 429 1.16 12.96 18.60
C LYS A 429 1.01 12.56 17.12
N ARG A 430 -0.24 12.61 16.63
CA ARG A 430 -0.56 12.45 15.20
C ARG A 430 0.12 13.55 14.39
N GLN A 431 0.74 13.20 13.28
CA GLN A 431 1.29 14.17 12.35
C GLN A 431 0.18 14.73 11.47
N THR A 432 0.21 16.04 11.24
CA THR A 432 -0.71 16.75 10.36
C THR A 432 0.07 17.47 9.28
N ALA A 433 -0.41 17.37 8.04
CA ALA A 433 0.17 18.13 6.94
C ALA A 433 -0.05 19.64 7.17
N ALA A 434 0.93 20.44 6.81
CA ALA A 434 0.75 21.87 6.80
C ALA A 434 -0.26 22.28 5.72
N VAL A 435 -1.10 23.28 6.04
CA VAL A 435 -2.09 23.84 5.12
C VAL A 435 -1.79 25.30 4.84
N LEU A 436 -2.27 25.82 3.71
CA LEU A 436 -2.20 27.25 3.41
C LEU A 436 -3.04 28.04 4.44
N PRO A 437 -2.58 29.23 4.86
CA PRO A 437 -3.39 30.10 5.73
C PRO A 437 -4.74 30.45 5.10
N ALA A 438 -5.80 30.60 5.90
CA ALA A 438 -7.16 30.82 5.41
C ALA A 438 -7.29 32.01 4.46
N LEU A 439 -6.58 33.13 4.72
CA LEU A 439 -6.55 34.32 3.85
C LEU A 439 -5.91 34.04 2.48
N GLU A 440 -4.90 33.18 2.40
CA GLU A 440 -4.26 32.81 1.14
C GLU A 440 -5.12 31.83 0.36
N ARG A 441 -5.63 30.78 1.02
CA ARG A 441 -6.38 29.71 0.37
C ARG A 441 -7.73 30.15 -0.19
N LYS A 442 -8.46 31.06 0.50
CA LYS A 442 -9.74 31.59 0.00
C LYS A 442 -9.65 32.44 -1.26
N ASN A 443 -8.47 32.97 -1.56
CA ASN A 443 -8.19 33.81 -2.72
C ASN A 443 -7.42 33.07 -3.83
N SER A 444 -7.27 31.74 -3.72
CA SER A 444 -6.45 30.95 -4.64
C SER A 444 -7.03 29.56 -4.88
N PHE A 445 -6.84 29.04 -6.09
CA PHE A 445 -7.11 27.64 -6.41
C PHE A 445 -5.88 26.73 -6.23
N LYS A 446 -4.78 27.22 -5.63
CA LYS A 446 -3.63 26.38 -5.29
C LYS A 446 -4.02 25.30 -4.29
N GLU A 447 -3.33 24.15 -4.35
CA GLU A 447 -3.53 23.05 -3.42
C GLU A 447 -3.42 23.55 -1.97
N VAL A 448 -4.45 23.26 -1.16
CA VAL A 448 -4.54 23.72 0.24
C VAL A 448 -3.56 22.96 1.12
N SER A 449 -3.46 21.65 0.98
CA SER A 449 -2.57 20.80 1.76
C SER A 449 -1.16 20.75 1.15
N LYS A 450 -0.13 20.98 1.97
CA LYS A 450 1.28 20.88 1.55
C LYS A 450 1.82 19.45 1.60
N GLY A 451 1.02 18.47 2.04
CA GLY A 451 1.46 17.10 2.25
C GLY A 451 2.40 16.94 3.46
N PHE A 452 2.91 15.73 3.64
CA PHE A 452 3.91 15.43 4.67
C PHE A 452 5.33 15.66 4.16
N THR A 453 6.23 16.10 5.06
CA THR A 453 7.67 15.92 4.87
C THR A 453 8.04 14.44 5.09
N GLU A 454 9.26 14.04 4.69
CA GLU A 454 9.75 12.66 4.89
C GLU A 454 9.80 12.31 6.39
N GLU A 455 10.26 13.22 7.23
CA GLU A 455 10.34 13.06 8.68
C GLU A 455 8.95 12.89 9.29
N GLN A 456 7.98 13.72 8.89
CA GLN A 456 6.59 13.60 9.33
C GLN A 456 5.98 12.27 8.90
N ALA A 457 6.20 11.85 7.66
CA ALA A 457 5.67 10.59 7.16
C ALA A 457 6.25 9.38 7.89
N LYS A 458 7.56 9.34 8.15
CA LYS A 458 8.21 8.30 8.95
C LYS A 458 7.68 8.30 10.39
N ALA A 459 7.61 9.47 11.02
CA ALA A 459 7.10 9.61 12.40
C ALA A 459 5.64 9.14 12.51
N GLU A 460 4.78 9.49 11.55
CA GLU A 460 3.39 9.04 11.51
C GLU A 460 3.28 7.53 11.27
N ALA A 461 4.07 6.98 10.35
CA ALA A 461 4.10 5.56 10.06
C ALA A 461 4.57 4.73 11.28
N MET A 462 5.51 5.25 12.06
CA MET A 462 6.01 4.62 13.29
C MET A 462 4.93 4.47 14.38
N ARG A 463 3.85 5.26 14.36
CA ARG A 463 2.72 5.13 15.29
C ARG A 463 1.88 3.88 15.05
N CYS A 464 2.02 3.19 13.89
CA CYS A 464 1.22 2.03 13.53
C CYS A 464 1.35 0.89 14.57
N LEU A 465 0.21 0.30 14.99
CA LEU A 465 0.15 -0.80 15.95
C LEU A 465 0.35 -2.18 15.32
N GLU A 466 0.53 -2.28 14.01
CA GLU A 466 0.75 -3.55 13.28
C GLU A 466 -0.31 -4.62 13.59
N CYS A 467 -1.60 -4.24 13.52
CA CYS A 467 -2.75 -5.04 13.99
C CYS A 467 -3.00 -6.32 13.20
N GLY A 468 -2.45 -6.45 12.00
CA GLY A 468 -2.60 -7.63 11.13
C GLY A 468 -1.70 -8.78 11.54
N CYS A 469 -1.93 -9.95 10.96
CA CYS A 469 -1.05 -11.11 11.19
C CYS A 469 0.26 -10.92 10.42
N HIS A 470 1.39 -11.01 11.11
CA HIS A 470 2.71 -10.83 10.51
C HIS A 470 3.11 -11.98 9.56
N ASP A 471 2.46 -13.14 9.67
CA ASP A 471 2.72 -14.31 8.83
C ASP A 471 1.60 -14.55 7.79
N PHE A 472 0.87 -13.49 7.39
CA PHE A 472 -0.30 -13.62 6.54
C PHE A 472 -0.02 -14.34 5.21
N PHE A 473 1.13 -14.09 4.58
CA PHE A 473 1.45 -14.62 3.25
C PHE A 473 1.98 -16.06 3.31
N ASP A 474 2.63 -16.46 4.40
CA ASP A 474 3.22 -17.80 4.59
C ASP A 474 2.30 -18.77 5.33
N CYS A 475 1.25 -18.27 6.00
CA CYS A 475 0.36 -19.04 6.84
C CYS A 475 -0.42 -20.10 6.04
N LYS A 476 -0.08 -21.38 6.22
CA LYS A 476 -0.76 -22.52 5.57
C LYS A 476 -2.22 -22.65 6.03
N LEU A 477 -2.54 -22.30 7.29
CA LEU A 477 -3.91 -22.33 7.80
C LEU A 477 -4.82 -21.35 7.03
N ILE A 478 -4.39 -20.10 6.79
CA ILE A 478 -5.16 -19.13 6.00
C ILE A 478 -5.34 -19.63 4.56
N LYS A 479 -4.29 -20.19 3.96
CA LYS A 479 -4.32 -20.74 2.60
C LYS A 479 -5.40 -21.82 2.47
N TYR A 480 -5.41 -22.80 3.39
CA TYR A 480 -6.38 -23.89 3.34
C TYR A 480 -7.78 -23.46 3.80
N ALA A 481 -7.91 -22.53 4.76
CA ALA A 481 -9.20 -21.96 5.14
C ALA A 481 -9.89 -21.27 3.95
N ASN A 482 -9.14 -20.54 3.11
CA ASN A 482 -9.67 -19.97 1.86
C ASN A 482 -10.02 -21.06 0.83
N LYS A 483 -9.13 -22.06 0.64
CA LYS A 483 -9.34 -23.15 -0.34
C LYS A 483 -10.64 -23.91 -0.05
N TYR A 484 -10.89 -24.24 1.23
CA TYR A 484 -12.06 -25.01 1.66
C TYR A 484 -13.24 -24.14 2.09
N ASN A 485 -13.17 -22.83 1.93
CA ASN A 485 -14.24 -21.89 2.30
C ASN A 485 -14.75 -22.10 3.73
N VAL A 486 -13.81 -22.20 4.67
CA VAL A 486 -14.11 -22.44 6.09
C VAL A 486 -14.91 -21.27 6.67
N LYS A 487 -15.96 -21.60 7.44
CA LYS A 487 -16.84 -20.65 8.12
C LYS A 487 -16.65 -20.77 9.63
N PRO A 488 -15.73 -20.02 10.24
CA PRO A 488 -15.40 -20.16 11.66
C PRO A 488 -16.56 -19.78 12.59
N GLU A 489 -17.48 -18.94 12.13
CA GLU A 489 -18.68 -18.56 12.87
C GLU A 489 -19.62 -19.74 13.20
N LYS A 490 -19.47 -20.87 12.51
CA LYS A 490 -20.20 -22.10 12.81
C LYS A 490 -19.66 -22.85 14.02
N PHE A 491 -18.47 -22.51 14.47
CA PHE A 491 -17.78 -23.16 15.58
C PHE A 491 -17.75 -22.23 16.79
N ASN A 492 -18.83 -22.27 17.57
CA ASN A 492 -18.93 -21.53 18.82
C ASN A 492 -18.42 -22.40 19.98
N GLY A 493 -17.83 -21.77 20.98
CA GLY A 493 -17.32 -22.41 22.17
C GLY A 493 -16.26 -21.62 22.90
N THR A 494 -15.73 -22.18 23.97
CA THR A 494 -14.64 -21.59 24.75
C THR A 494 -13.38 -21.56 23.90
N LYS A 495 -12.80 -20.34 23.74
CA LYS A 495 -11.52 -20.17 23.06
C LYS A 495 -10.39 -20.29 24.06
N HIS A 496 -9.37 -21.05 23.69
CA HIS A 496 -8.12 -21.08 24.40
C HIS A 496 -7.41 -19.72 24.20
N SER A 497 -7.22 -18.98 25.26
CA SER A 497 -6.46 -17.71 25.24
C SER A 497 -5.43 -17.76 26.36
N ARG A 498 -4.17 -17.61 26.01
CA ARG A 498 -3.09 -17.51 26.97
C ARG A 498 -2.24 -16.29 26.64
N ASN A 499 -2.12 -15.39 27.59
CA ASN A 499 -1.34 -14.14 27.49
C ASN A 499 0.19 -14.38 27.52
N ASN A 500 0.70 -15.45 26.95
CA ASN A 500 2.12 -15.77 26.89
C ASN A 500 2.70 -15.39 25.51
N GLU A 501 2.71 -14.09 25.20
CA GLU A 501 3.64 -13.59 24.18
C GLU A 501 5.05 -13.59 24.77
N ASN A 502 5.83 -14.60 24.45
CA ASN A 502 7.26 -14.61 24.76
C ASN A 502 8.03 -14.02 23.60
N LYS A 503 8.59 -12.82 23.81
CA LYS A 503 9.42 -12.10 22.83
C LYS A 503 10.88 -12.33 23.20
N SER A 504 11.54 -13.22 22.49
CA SER A 504 13.00 -13.29 22.53
C SER A 504 13.62 -12.21 21.61
N SER A 505 14.92 -12.05 21.67
CA SER A 505 15.66 -11.11 20.81
C SER A 505 15.50 -11.43 19.31
N LEU A 506 15.31 -12.70 18.94
CA LEU A 506 15.29 -13.19 17.56
C LEU A 506 13.97 -13.86 17.14
N ILE A 507 13.16 -14.36 18.09
CA ILE A 507 11.97 -15.17 17.82
C ILE A 507 10.78 -14.61 18.60
N ILE A 508 9.64 -14.50 17.95
CA ILE A 508 8.37 -14.07 18.54
C ILE A 508 7.45 -15.28 18.58
N ARG A 509 6.89 -15.59 19.75
CA ARG A 509 5.93 -16.67 19.95
C ARG A 509 4.57 -16.12 20.36
N ASN A 510 3.52 -16.55 19.66
CA ASN A 510 2.13 -16.22 19.97
C ASN A 510 1.32 -17.52 20.08
N VAL A 511 1.06 -17.92 21.30
CA VAL A 511 0.40 -19.19 21.61
C VAL A 511 -1.03 -19.25 21.09
N ASP A 512 -1.74 -18.11 21.01
CA ASP A 512 -3.11 -18.04 20.49
C ASP A 512 -3.25 -18.45 19.01
N LYS A 513 -2.13 -18.46 18.27
CA LYS A 513 -2.10 -18.88 16.85
C LYS A 513 -1.66 -20.33 16.66
N CYS A 514 -1.29 -21.01 17.75
CA CYS A 514 -0.78 -22.38 17.71
C CYS A 514 -1.93 -23.38 17.51
N ILE A 515 -1.74 -24.31 16.57
CA ILE A 515 -2.67 -25.42 16.28
C ILE A 515 -2.20 -26.74 16.88
N LEU A 516 -1.19 -26.74 17.76
CA LEU A 516 -0.61 -27.90 18.45
C LEU A 516 -0.12 -29.02 17.49
N CYS A 517 0.37 -28.66 16.31
CA CYS A 517 0.84 -29.65 15.32
C CYS A 517 2.16 -30.37 15.71
N GLY A 518 2.90 -29.85 16.70
CA GLY A 518 4.14 -30.45 17.20
C GLY A 518 5.39 -30.28 16.32
N LEU A 519 5.29 -29.72 15.11
CA LEU A 519 6.42 -29.60 14.17
C LEU A 519 7.63 -28.88 14.76
N CYS A 520 7.39 -27.79 15.51
CA CYS A 520 8.45 -27.00 16.14
C CYS A 520 9.15 -27.78 17.29
N VAL A 521 8.44 -28.65 18.00
CA VAL A 521 9.01 -29.52 19.01
C VAL A 521 9.90 -30.55 18.33
N ARG A 522 9.38 -31.22 17.30
CA ARG A 522 10.11 -32.27 16.58
C ARG A 522 11.38 -31.74 15.88
N VAL A 523 11.31 -30.61 15.20
CA VAL A 523 12.52 -30.04 14.55
C VAL A 523 13.56 -29.64 15.60
N CYS A 524 13.11 -29.15 16.76
CA CYS A 524 14.01 -28.75 17.85
C CYS A 524 14.74 -29.97 18.46
N ASP A 525 14.03 -31.09 18.65
CA ASP A 525 14.54 -32.31 19.20
C ASP A 525 15.26 -33.18 18.15
N GLU A 526 14.52 -33.65 17.12
CA GLU A 526 14.98 -34.66 16.16
C GLU A 526 16.03 -34.15 15.18
N ALA A 527 15.95 -32.86 14.75
CA ALA A 527 16.86 -32.32 13.76
C ALA A 527 17.98 -31.47 14.36
N MET A 528 17.67 -30.68 15.40
CA MET A 528 18.64 -29.76 15.98
C MET A 528 19.27 -30.26 17.29
N GLY A 529 18.71 -31.30 17.94
CA GLY A 529 19.18 -31.85 19.16
C GLY A 529 19.14 -30.93 20.38
N ASN A 530 18.33 -29.86 20.34
CA ASN A 530 18.29 -28.85 21.41
C ASN A 530 17.23 -29.10 22.49
N THR A 531 16.14 -29.82 22.17
CA THR A 531 14.98 -30.12 23.06
C THR A 531 14.41 -28.93 23.85
N ALA A 532 14.66 -27.69 23.37
CA ALA A 532 14.27 -26.47 24.09
C ALA A 532 12.75 -26.21 24.09
N LEU A 533 11.96 -26.90 23.23
CA LEU A 533 10.51 -26.76 23.12
C LEU A 533 9.84 -28.12 23.40
N GLY A 534 8.78 -28.10 24.19
CA GLY A 534 7.97 -29.27 24.51
C GLY A 534 6.48 -28.91 24.58
N LEU A 535 5.63 -29.98 24.74
CA LEU A 535 4.22 -29.81 25.06
C LEU A 535 4.08 -29.77 26.57
N ILE A 536 3.62 -28.68 27.12
CA ILE A 536 3.37 -28.52 28.56
C ILE A 536 1.86 -28.40 28.85
N GLY A 537 1.43 -28.76 30.03
CA GLY A 537 0.01 -28.83 30.41
C GLY A 537 -0.67 -30.09 29.87
N ARG A 538 -1.98 -30.23 30.13
CA ARG A 538 -2.79 -31.40 29.71
C ARG A 538 -4.14 -30.96 29.17
N GLY A 539 -4.68 -31.75 28.23
CA GLY A 539 -5.99 -31.54 27.64
C GLY A 539 -6.14 -30.17 27.02
N PHE A 540 -7.17 -29.42 27.37
CA PHE A 540 -7.46 -28.10 26.85
C PHE A 540 -6.37 -27.06 27.17
N ASP A 541 -5.58 -27.29 28.22
CA ASP A 541 -4.50 -26.40 28.66
C ASP A 541 -3.13 -26.71 28.04
N THR A 542 -3.06 -27.65 27.11
CA THR A 542 -1.81 -28.00 26.44
C THR A 542 -1.30 -26.84 25.60
N VAL A 543 0.00 -26.51 25.70
CA VAL A 543 0.69 -25.52 24.88
C VAL A 543 2.08 -25.99 24.52
N VAL A 544 2.59 -25.47 23.39
CA VAL A 544 4.02 -25.56 23.07
C VAL A 544 4.76 -24.46 23.83
N SER A 545 5.70 -24.84 24.67
CA SER A 545 6.50 -23.89 25.46
C SER A 545 7.87 -24.47 25.78
N PRO A 546 8.86 -23.66 26.11
CA PRO A 546 10.03 -24.11 26.85
C PRO A 546 9.62 -24.67 28.23
N GLU A 547 10.49 -25.43 28.84
CA GLU A 547 10.30 -25.97 30.19
C GLU A 547 9.96 -24.86 31.20
N PHE A 548 9.06 -25.14 32.12
CA PHE A 548 8.57 -24.19 33.12
C PHE A 548 8.08 -22.83 32.58
N GLY A 549 7.86 -22.69 31.26
CA GLY A 549 7.47 -21.44 30.64
C GLY A 549 8.58 -20.39 30.64
N LEU A 550 9.83 -20.80 30.80
CA LEU A 550 11.00 -19.89 30.81
C LEU A 550 11.17 -19.15 29.47
N PRO A 551 11.79 -17.97 29.46
CA PRO A 551 12.27 -17.35 28.25
C PRO A 551 13.27 -18.25 27.53
N LEU A 552 13.26 -18.24 26.17
CA LEU A 552 14.19 -19.07 25.38
C LEU A 552 15.67 -18.81 25.71
N GLU A 553 16.02 -17.61 26.12
CA GLU A 553 17.37 -17.21 26.57
C GLU A 553 17.84 -17.92 27.86
N LYS A 554 16.91 -18.51 28.59
CA LYS A 554 17.20 -19.24 29.83
C LYS A 554 17.07 -20.78 29.66
N THR A 555 17.09 -21.25 28.43
CA THR A 555 16.99 -22.67 28.06
C THR A 555 18.16 -23.05 27.15
N ASP A 556 18.29 -24.32 26.81
CA ASP A 556 19.32 -24.83 25.87
C ASP A 556 19.05 -24.49 24.42
N CYS A 557 18.27 -23.43 24.16
CA CYS A 557 17.95 -22.96 22.82
C CYS A 557 19.18 -22.35 22.11
N SER A 558 19.61 -22.99 21.02
CA SER A 558 20.72 -22.48 20.18
C SER A 558 20.34 -21.28 19.32
N PHE A 559 19.08 -20.83 19.34
CA PHE A 559 18.53 -19.79 18.46
C PHE A 559 18.69 -20.08 16.96
N CYS A 560 18.67 -21.33 16.53
CA CYS A 560 18.77 -21.70 15.11
C CYS A 560 17.57 -21.23 14.27
N GLY A 561 16.42 -20.90 14.90
CA GLY A 561 15.21 -20.39 14.23
C GLY A 561 14.44 -21.42 13.42
N GLN A 562 14.78 -22.72 13.47
CA GLN A 562 14.11 -23.76 12.69
C GLN A 562 12.63 -23.95 13.09
N CYS A 563 12.31 -23.73 14.36
CA CYS A 563 10.93 -23.74 14.85
C CYS A 563 10.03 -22.70 14.14
N ALA A 564 10.58 -21.55 13.74
CA ALA A 564 9.85 -20.54 12.95
C ALA A 564 9.70 -20.98 11.49
N VAL A 565 10.69 -21.67 10.91
CA VAL A 565 10.63 -22.17 9.52
C VAL A 565 9.52 -23.20 9.32
N VAL A 566 9.36 -24.13 10.28
CA VAL A 566 8.38 -25.21 10.17
C VAL A 566 6.98 -24.84 10.64
N CYS A 567 6.80 -23.71 11.32
CA CYS A 567 5.50 -23.31 11.87
C CYS A 567 4.49 -23.02 10.76
N PRO A 568 3.32 -23.70 10.71
CA PRO A 568 2.37 -23.54 9.62
C PRO A 568 1.40 -22.36 9.80
N THR A 569 1.45 -21.64 10.94
CA THR A 569 0.41 -20.68 11.32
C THR A 569 0.93 -19.32 11.81
N GLY A 570 2.21 -19.07 11.78
CA GLY A 570 2.78 -17.86 12.37
C GLY A 570 2.64 -17.75 13.90
N ALA A 571 2.45 -18.89 14.60
CA ALA A 571 2.51 -18.95 16.04
C ALA A 571 3.96 -18.76 16.55
N ILE A 572 4.93 -19.14 15.74
CA ILE A 572 6.35 -18.86 15.94
C ILE A 572 6.85 -18.19 14.67
N ILE A 573 7.36 -16.98 14.80
CA ILE A 573 7.93 -16.18 13.69
C ILE A 573 9.29 -15.63 14.10
N GLU A 574 10.14 -15.39 13.13
CA GLU A 574 11.39 -14.66 13.34
C GLU A 574 11.13 -13.15 13.41
N LYS A 575 11.92 -12.46 14.21
CA LYS A 575 11.94 -11.02 14.23
C LYS A 575 12.60 -10.49 12.96
N GLN A 576 11.99 -9.50 12.33
CA GLN A 576 12.55 -8.87 11.13
C GLN A 576 13.57 -7.78 11.51
N PRO A 577 14.62 -7.55 10.71
CA PRO A 577 15.58 -6.47 10.90
C PRO A 577 15.02 -5.13 10.36
N CYS A 578 13.82 -4.78 10.76
CA CYS A 578 13.06 -3.62 10.28
C CYS A 578 12.52 -2.84 11.47
N VAL A 579 12.39 -1.50 11.32
CA VAL A 579 11.82 -0.64 12.36
C VAL A 579 10.32 -0.92 12.57
N LYS A 580 9.62 -1.34 11.50
CA LYS A 580 8.27 -1.93 11.51
C LYS A 580 8.26 -3.22 10.72
N ASN A 581 7.56 -4.23 11.22
CA ASN A 581 7.46 -5.51 10.52
C ASN A 581 6.76 -5.35 9.17
N LEU A 582 7.38 -5.89 8.13
CA LEU A 582 6.85 -5.89 6.78
C LEU A 582 6.04 -7.17 6.54
N THR A 583 4.72 -7.04 6.42
CA THR A 583 3.78 -8.13 6.14
C THR A 583 3.25 -8.03 4.72
N VAL A 584 4.17 -8.02 3.77
CA VAL A 584 3.90 -7.96 2.32
C VAL A 584 4.50 -9.18 1.64
N LYS A 585 4.13 -9.41 0.38
CA LYS A 585 4.71 -10.51 -0.40
C LYS A 585 6.18 -10.23 -0.65
N GLU A 586 7.03 -11.17 -0.27
CA GLU A 586 8.48 -11.10 -0.38
C GLU A 586 8.95 -11.61 -1.75
N GLU A 587 10.03 -11.03 -2.25
CA GLU A 587 10.80 -11.57 -3.37
C GLU A 587 11.80 -12.59 -2.81
N ILE A 588 11.94 -13.73 -3.48
CA ILE A 588 12.80 -14.82 -3.03
C ILE A 588 13.95 -14.96 -4.01
N VAL A 589 15.16 -14.93 -3.50
CA VAL A 589 16.40 -15.15 -4.26
C VAL A 589 17.12 -16.36 -3.67
N ASN A 590 17.39 -17.37 -4.50
CA ASN A 590 18.19 -18.51 -4.09
C ASN A 590 19.67 -18.14 -3.98
N SER A 591 20.31 -18.57 -2.90
CA SER A 591 21.72 -18.29 -2.62
C SER A 591 22.34 -19.41 -1.77
N VAL A 592 23.60 -19.21 -1.41
CA VAL A 592 24.36 -20.11 -0.53
C VAL A 592 24.94 -19.29 0.61
N CYS A 593 24.81 -19.78 1.85
CA CYS A 593 25.45 -19.17 2.99
C CYS A 593 26.96 -19.47 2.97
N ASN A 594 27.80 -18.45 2.91
CA ASN A 594 29.25 -18.56 2.87
C ASN A 594 29.94 -18.20 4.20
N LEU A 595 29.22 -18.19 5.31
CA LEU A 595 29.78 -17.87 6.64
C LEU A 595 30.68 -19.00 7.22
N CYS A 596 30.60 -20.19 6.63
CA CYS A 596 31.47 -21.32 6.97
C CYS A 596 31.49 -22.32 5.80
N SER A 597 32.31 -23.35 5.92
CA SER A 597 32.51 -24.38 4.88
C SER A 597 31.30 -25.30 4.59
N ALA A 598 30.22 -25.24 5.39
CA ALA A 598 29.03 -26.04 5.16
C ALA A 598 28.23 -25.59 3.93
N LEU A 599 28.39 -24.34 3.47
CA LEU A 599 27.80 -23.76 2.27
C LEU A 599 26.30 -24.10 2.11
N CYS A 600 25.52 -23.89 3.19
CA CYS A 600 24.11 -24.23 3.25
C CYS A 600 23.32 -23.48 2.18
N LYS A 601 22.48 -24.18 1.41
CA LYS A 601 21.56 -23.57 0.43
C LYS A 601 20.52 -22.73 1.15
N THR A 602 20.29 -21.50 0.66
CA THR A 602 19.42 -20.52 1.31
C THR A 602 18.45 -19.88 0.34
N GLU A 603 17.31 -19.49 0.86
CA GLU A 603 16.37 -18.56 0.25
C GLU A 603 16.49 -17.22 0.97
N ILE A 604 16.91 -16.19 0.26
CA ILE A 604 16.96 -14.82 0.74
C ILE A 604 15.65 -14.15 0.39
N HIS A 605 14.92 -13.77 1.41
CA HIS A 605 13.65 -13.05 1.29
C HIS A 605 13.88 -11.57 1.43
N LYS A 606 13.54 -10.79 0.40
CA LYS A 606 13.72 -9.34 0.36
C LYS A 606 12.47 -8.59 -0.08
N ILE A 607 12.43 -7.30 0.24
CA ILE A 607 11.45 -6.33 -0.22
C ILE A 607 12.22 -5.09 -0.65
N GLY A 608 12.15 -4.75 -1.94
CA GLY A 608 12.99 -3.69 -2.50
C GLY A 608 14.47 -3.98 -2.24
N ASN A 609 15.10 -3.09 -1.50
CA ASN A 609 16.51 -3.21 -1.13
C ASN A 609 16.74 -3.83 0.26
N THR A 610 15.68 -4.11 1.02
CA THR A 610 15.78 -4.59 2.39
C THR A 610 15.66 -6.11 2.45
N VAL A 611 16.67 -6.79 3.00
CA VAL A 611 16.61 -8.22 3.31
C VAL A 611 15.80 -8.42 4.58
N ILE A 612 14.74 -9.21 4.48
CA ILE A 612 13.78 -9.40 5.58
C ILE A 612 14.12 -10.62 6.43
N ARG A 613 14.47 -11.72 5.76
CA ARG A 613 14.80 -12.99 6.40
C ARG A 613 15.60 -13.90 5.49
N ILE A 614 16.24 -14.90 6.08
CA ILE A 614 16.92 -15.97 5.36
C ILE A 614 16.29 -17.29 5.80
N LYS A 615 15.84 -18.10 4.85
CA LYS A 615 15.32 -19.45 5.09
C LYS A 615 16.24 -20.48 4.47
N PRO A 616 16.28 -21.71 5.01
CA PRO A 616 16.93 -22.81 4.32
C PRO A 616 16.20 -23.15 3.03
N SER A 617 16.94 -23.48 1.97
CA SER A 617 16.38 -23.94 0.69
C SER A 617 16.27 -25.46 0.67
N GLY A 618 15.18 -25.99 0.06
CA GLY A 618 14.89 -27.43 -0.09
C GLY A 618 14.12 -28.05 1.07
N GLU A 619 13.63 -29.27 0.85
CA GLU A 619 12.69 -29.94 1.76
C GLU A 619 13.29 -30.25 3.15
N ASN A 620 14.57 -30.51 3.25
CA ASN A 620 15.29 -30.86 4.49
C ASN A 620 16.37 -29.85 4.84
N GLY A 621 16.30 -28.64 4.29
CA GLY A 621 17.29 -27.61 4.54
C GLY A 621 17.30 -27.16 6.00
N LEU A 622 18.49 -27.03 6.58
CA LEU A 622 18.69 -26.53 7.93
C LEU A 622 19.69 -25.36 7.90
N LEU A 623 19.51 -24.40 8.80
CA LEU A 623 20.45 -23.32 9.01
C LEU A 623 20.78 -23.21 10.50
N CYS A 624 22.02 -22.86 10.80
CA CYS A 624 22.42 -22.46 12.15
C CYS A 624 22.01 -21.00 12.44
N LYS A 625 22.20 -20.55 13.68
CA LYS A 625 21.94 -19.17 14.10
C LYS A 625 22.66 -18.14 13.22
N ALA A 626 23.94 -18.37 12.91
CA ALA A 626 24.74 -17.44 12.10
C ALA A 626 24.18 -17.30 10.69
N GLY A 627 23.87 -18.40 9.99
CA GLY A 627 23.31 -18.35 8.64
C GLY A 627 21.92 -17.72 8.57
N LYS A 628 21.06 -18.01 9.57
CA LYS A 628 19.69 -17.52 9.58
C LYS A 628 19.55 -16.06 10.00
N PHE A 629 20.29 -15.65 11.05
CA PHE A 629 20.14 -14.32 11.65
C PHE A 629 21.27 -13.33 11.30
N SER A 630 22.16 -13.68 10.38
CA SER A 630 23.09 -12.72 9.78
C SER A 630 22.38 -11.53 9.12
N VAL A 631 21.11 -11.67 8.76
CA VAL A 631 20.24 -10.63 8.22
C VAL A 631 20.24 -9.34 9.05
N PHE A 632 20.39 -9.41 10.38
CA PHE A 632 20.44 -8.22 11.23
C PHE A 632 21.72 -7.40 11.01
N ALA A 633 22.85 -8.06 10.73
CA ALA A 633 24.08 -7.37 10.42
C ALA A 633 24.17 -6.91 8.95
N LEU A 634 23.47 -7.58 8.03
CA LEU A 634 23.56 -7.33 6.60
C LEU A 634 23.02 -5.95 6.18
N ASN A 635 21.89 -5.54 6.72
CA ASN A 635 21.30 -4.24 6.38
C ASN A 635 22.13 -3.07 6.92
N ASP A 636 22.75 -3.22 8.08
CA ASP A 636 23.66 -2.22 8.67
C ASP A 636 24.95 -2.09 7.86
N LEU A 637 25.53 -3.22 7.46
CA LEU A 637 26.77 -3.26 6.64
C LEU A 637 26.55 -2.66 5.25
N LYS A 638 25.37 -2.89 4.64
CA LYS A 638 25.03 -2.32 3.34
C LYS A 638 24.99 -0.79 3.37
N ALA A 639 24.48 -0.20 4.45
CA ALA A 639 24.47 1.25 4.64
C ALA A 639 25.89 1.83 4.76
N GLN A 640 26.81 1.12 5.40
CA GLN A 640 28.20 1.53 5.55
C GLN A 640 29.02 1.37 4.25
N ALA A 641 28.78 0.29 3.50
CA ALA A 641 29.50 0.01 2.24
C ALA A 641 29.20 1.06 1.14
N LEU A 642 27.98 1.58 1.06
CA LEU A 642 27.57 2.54 0.03
C LEU A 642 28.23 3.93 0.18
N THR A 643 28.71 4.29 1.37
CA THR A 643 29.18 5.66 1.67
C THR A 643 30.64 5.95 1.31
N ASN A 644 31.50 4.95 1.13
CA ASN A 644 32.95 5.15 0.99
C ASN A 644 33.65 4.41 -0.18
N GLN A 645 32.94 3.59 -0.96
CA GLN A 645 33.55 2.66 -1.94
C GLN A 645 34.39 3.31 -3.03
N SER A 646 33.97 4.44 -3.62
CA SER A 646 34.66 4.99 -4.79
C SER A 646 36.03 5.55 -4.49
N LYS A 647 36.20 6.22 -3.34
CA LYS A 647 37.52 6.80 -2.92
C LYS A 647 38.48 5.72 -2.48
N MET A 648 38.00 4.72 -1.71
CA MET A 648 38.81 3.59 -1.26
C MET A 648 39.27 2.70 -2.42
N LEU A 649 38.39 2.42 -3.36
CA LEU A 649 38.75 1.64 -4.56
C LEU A 649 39.79 2.35 -5.43
N GLN A 650 39.72 3.69 -5.54
CA GLN A 650 40.76 4.47 -6.23
C GLN A 650 42.11 4.43 -5.51
N ALA A 651 42.08 4.51 -4.18
CA ALA A 651 43.33 4.41 -3.37
C ALA A 651 43.98 3.02 -3.52
N VAL A 652 43.17 1.94 -3.45
CA VAL A 652 43.70 0.58 -3.64
C VAL A 652 44.21 0.37 -5.06
N LYS A 653 43.50 0.80 -6.08
CA LYS A 653 43.97 0.72 -7.48
C LYS A 653 45.32 1.41 -7.65
N LYS A 654 45.47 2.59 -7.04
CA LYS A 654 46.73 3.32 -7.08
C LYS A 654 47.87 2.54 -6.42
N ILE A 655 47.67 2.06 -5.18
CA ILE A 655 48.70 1.29 -4.43
C ILE A 655 49.12 0.03 -5.21
N VAL A 656 48.14 -0.74 -5.70
CA VAL A 656 48.39 -1.98 -6.45
C VAL A 656 49.10 -1.69 -7.79
N SER A 657 48.77 -0.57 -8.45
CA SER A 657 49.38 -0.20 -9.73
C SER A 657 50.83 0.37 -9.57
N GLU A 658 51.16 0.94 -8.41
CA GLU A 658 52.47 1.50 -8.10
C GLU A 658 53.43 0.46 -7.48
N ALA A 659 52.92 -0.62 -6.90
CA ALA A 659 53.71 -1.69 -6.31
C ALA A 659 54.22 -2.68 -7.36
N ASP A 660 55.48 -3.17 -7.17
CA ASP A 660 55.98 -4.28 -7.96
C ASP A 660 55.17 -5.54 -7.64
N ARG A 661 54.71 -6.24 -8.66
CA ARG A 661 53.92 -7.47 -8.55
C ARG A 661 54.58 -8.53 -7.63
N SER A 662 55.91 -8.60 -7.64
CA SER A 662 56.68 -9.51 -6.79
C SER A 662 56.67 -9.09 -5.29
N ASN A 663 56.28 -7.85 -4.98
CA ASN A 663 56.17 -7.30 -3.63
C ASN A 663 54.72 -7.23 -3.10
N ILE A 664 53.77 -7.89 -3.77
CA ILE A 664 52.38 -8.00 -3.35
C ILE A 664 52.09 -9.43 -2.92
N SER A 665 51.44 -9.61 -1.77
CA SER A 665 50.87 -10.87 -1.33
C SER A 665 49.36 -10.77 -1.21
N VAL A 666 48.61 -11.80 -1.58
CA VAL A 666 47.17 -11.93 -1.36
C VAL A 666 46.89 -13.10 -0.43
N VAL A 667 46.24 -12.85 0.69
CA VAL A 667 45.78 -13.90 1.63
C VAL A 667 44.30 -14.10 1.50
N LEU A 668 43.91 -15.33 1.19
CA LEU A 668 42.51 -15.73 0.96
C LEU A 668 41.96 -16.40 2.21
N GLY A 669 40.80 -15.97 2.67
CA GLY A 669 40.02 -16.63 3.70
C GLY A 669 39.27 -17.86 3.20
N PRO A 670 38.63 -18.64 4.10
CA PRO A 670 37.96 -19.90 3.76
C PRO A 670 36.68 -19.77 2.95
N SER A 671 36.15 -18.56 2.82
CA SER A 671 34.86 -18.28 2.15
C SER A 671 35.00 -17.59 0.80
N VAL A 672 36.17 -17.63 0.17
CA VAL A 672 36.40 -17.05 -1.16
C VAL A 672 35.80 -17.90 -2.28
N THR A 673 35.35 -17.25 -3.36
CA THR A 673 34.89 -17.93 -4.58
C THR A 673 36.05 -18.34 -5.49
N VAL A 674 35.79 -19.23 -6.44
CA VAL A 674 36.78 -19.62 -7.48
C VAL A 674 37.20 -18.41 -8.30
N GLU A 675 36.32 -17.50 -8.60
CA GLU A 675 36.58 -16.26 -9.33
C GLU A 675 37.50 -15.32 -8.55
N GLU A 676 37.31 -15.24 -7.23
CA GLU A 676 38.23 -14.45 -6.33
C GLU A 676 39.63 -15.07 -6.27
N ILE A 677 39.73 -16.42 -6.19
CA ILE A 677 41.04 -17.11 -6.27
C ILE A 677 41.72 -16.78 -7.60
N LYS A 678 41.03 -16.88 -8.73
CA LYS A 678 41.62 -16.52 -10.04
C LYS A 678 41.97 -15.06 -10.13
N SER A 679 41.17 -14.17 -9.55
CA SER A 679 41.46 -12.74 -9.52
C SER A 679 42.69 -12.41 -8.68
N ALA A 680 42.91 -13.13 -7.58
CA ALA A 680 44.14 -12.98 -6.78
C ALA A 680 45.42 -13.28 -7.60
N PHE A 681 45.41 -14.34 -8.41
CA PHE A 681 46.55 -14.67 -9.30
C PHE A 681 46.72 -13.66 -10.47
N ASN A 682 45.71 -12.87 -10.79
CA ASN A 682 45.89 -11.75 -11.71
C ASN A 682 46.67 -10.58 -11.08
N ILE A 683 46.68 -10.48 -9.75
CA ILE A 683 47.35 -9.43 -8.99
C ILE A 683 48.81 -9.82 -8.71
N THR A 684 49.06 -11.05 -8.23
CA THR A 684 50.35 -11.57 -7.82
C THR A 684 50.44 -13.08 -7.97
N ASP A 685 51.65 -13.64 -8.03
CA ASP A 685 51.90 -15.07 -7.98
C ASP A 685 52.04 -15.59 -6.52
N ASP A 686 52.10 -14.66 -5.55
CA ASP A 686 52.19 -14.95 -4.13
C ASP A 686 50.78 -14.91 -3.46
N VAL A 687 50.03 -15.97 -3.72
CA VAL A 687 48.66 -16.17 -3.18
C VAL A 687 48.72 -17.21 -2.07
N PHE A 688 48.24 -16.86 -0.87
CA PHE A 688 48.27 -17.69 0.33
C PHE A 688 46.86 -17.94 0.84
N ALA A 689 46.65 -19.06 1.58
CA ALA A 689 45.40 -19.36 2.26
C ALA A 689 45.58 -19.35 3.77
N GLU A 690 44.58 -18.85 4.48
CA GLU A 690 44.45 -18.91 5.93
C GLU A 690 44.34 -20.38 6.37
N LEU A 691 45.15 -20.75 7.38
CA LEU A 691 45.17 -22.10 7.96
C LEU A 691 43.85 -22.36 8.69
N ASN A 692 43.18 -23.36 8.29
CA ASN A 692 41.98 -24.08 8.73
C ASN A 692 40.86 -24.05 7.68
N PRO A 693 41.16 -24.23 6.41
CA PRO A 693 40.13 -24.42 5.43
C PRO A 693 39.43 -25.78 5.67
N SER A 694 38.11 -25.84 5.36
CA SER A 694 37.48 -27.15 5.20
C SER A 694 38.20 -27.99 4.16
N ALA A 695 38.06 -29.33 4.21
CA ALA A 695 38.72 -30.21 3.24
C ALA A 695 38.41 -29.87 1.76
N ALA A 696 37.28 -29.20 1.50
CA ALA A 696 36.89 -28.80 0.15
C ALA A 696 37.58 -27.49 -0.30
N ALA A 697 37.68 -26.51 0.58
CA ALA A 697 38.43 -25.28 0.32
C ALA A 697 39.93 -25.60 0.11
N PHE A 698 40.45 -26.54 0.92
CA PHE A 698 41.81 -27.03 0.76
C PHE A 698 42.05 -27.64 -0.64
N ARG A 699 41.17 -28.52 -1.11
CA ARG A 699 41.24 -29.09 -2.47
C ARG A 699 41.12 -28.05 -3.58
N ALA A 700 40.31 -27.02 -3.38
CA ALA A 700 40.22 -25.90 -4.32
C ALA A 700 41.51 -25.09 -4.32
N PHE A 701 42.08 -24.77 -3.17
CA PHE A 701 43.33 -24.04 -3.07
C PHE A 701 44.48 -24.83 -3.69
N GLU A 702 44.59 -26.14 -3.41
CA GLU A 702 45.58 -27.03 -4.00
C GLU A 702 45.44 -27.06 -5.55
N LYS A 703 44.22 -27.18 -6.07
CA LYS A 703 43.96 -27.17 -7.52
C LYS A 703 44.43 -25.90 -8.22
N TYR A 704 44.36 -24.75 -7.56
CA TYR A 704 44.76 -23.46 -8.11
C TYR A 704 46.19 -23.03 -7.67
N GLY A 705 46.92 -23.87 -6.92
CA GLY A 705 48.28 -23.58 -6.53
C GLY A 705 48.42 -22.54 -5.41
N VAL A 706 47.39 -22.35 -4.59
CA VAL A 706 47.44 -21.44 -3.45
C VAL A 706 48.35 -22.00 -2.34
N LYS A 707 49.26 -21.17 -1.85
CA LYS A 707 50.28 -21.54 -0.83
C LYS A 707 49.71 -21.44 0.60
N SER A 708 50.35 -22.09 1.58
CA SER A 708 50.02 -21.87 3.00
C SER A 708 50.48 -20.51 3.47
N VAL A 709 49.67 -19.84 4.32
CA VAL A 709 50.03 -18.55 4.91
C VAL A 709 51.25 -18.65 5.86
N GLU A 710 51.55 -19.86 6.37
CA GLU A 710 52.75 -20.09 7.19
C GLU A 710 54.06 -19.81 6.45
N ASP A 711 54.06 -19.97 5.12
CA ASP A 711 55.22 -19.77 4.24
C ASP A 711 55.28 -18.34 3.67
N MET A 712 54.45 -17.43 4.15
CA MET A 712 54.34 -16.09 3.57
C MET A 712 55.55 -15.20 3.91
N PRO A 713 56.32 -14.73 2.91
CA PRO A 713 57.41 -13.79 3.15
C PRO A 713 56.90 -12.37 3.44
N TYR A 714 57.78 -11.52 3.96
CA TYR A 714 57.49 -10.08 4.08
C TYR A 714 57.31 -9.47 2.68
N LYS A 715 56.25 -8.66 2.51
CA LYS A 715 55.94 -7.92 1.29
C LYS A 715 55.55 -6.49 1.60
N ASP A 716 55.74 -5.59 0.66
CA ASP A 716 55.38 -4.17 0.80
C ASP A 716 53.87 -3.96 0.86
N VAL A 717 53.14 -4.79 0.15
CA VAL A 717 51.66 -4.76 0.14
C VAL A 717 51.11 -6.15 0.45
N CYS A 718 50.22 -6.24 1.42
CA CYS A 718 49.45 -7.45 1.72
C CYS A 718 47.95 -7.19 1.59
N ILE A 719 47.26 -7.98 0.77
CA ILE A 719 45.83 -7.88 0.53
C ILE A 719 45.16 -9.09 1.20
N LEU A 720 44.30 -8.82 2.20
CA LEU A 720 43.44 -9.84 2.83
C LEU A 720 42.07 -9.87 2.14
N VAL A 721 41.69 -11.01 1.63
CA VAL A 721 40.35 -11.20 0.98
C VAL A 721 39.55 -12.17 1.83
N LYS A 722 38.49 -11.67 2.49
CA LYS A 722 37.64 -12.46 3.38
C LYS A 722 38.41 -13.28 4.44
N SER A 723 39.54 -12.72 4.90
CA SER A 723 40.51 -13.36 5.83
C SER A 723 40.55 -12.58 7.15
N THR A 724 40.56 -13.30 8.27
CA THR A 724 40.70 -12.77 9.64
C THR A 724 42.13 -12.78 10.13
N PHE A 725 43.08 -13.14 9.28
CA PHE A 725 44.51 -13.30 9.63
C PHE A 725 45.13 -11.97 10.03
N GLY A 726 45.38 -11.77 11.33
CA GLY A 726 45.87 -10.52 11.90
C GLY A 726 47.43 -10.38 12.00
N ASN A 727 48.16 -11.50 11.94
CA ASN A 727 49.62 -11.52 12.19
C ASN A 727 50.45 -11.48 10.89
N VAL A 728 50.22 -10.49 10.04
CA VAL A 728 50.96 -10.33 8.80
C VAL A 728 52.15 -9.42 9.05
N LYS A 729 53.37 -9.89 8.74
CA LYS A 729 54.57 -9.02 8.63
C LYS A 729 54.37 -8.13 7.41
N LYS A 730 54.11 -6.86 7.60
CA LYS A 730 53.52 -5.99 6.58
C LYS A 730 54.25 -4.69 6.32
N GLY A 731 54.19 -4.24 5.08
CA GLY A 731 54.22 -2.86 4.67
C GLY A 731 52.76 -2.29 4.75
N THR A 732 52.06 -2.14 3.61
CA THR A 732 50.67 -1.67 3.57
C THR A 732 49.72 -2.86 3.63
N LEU A 733 48.79 -2.87 4.59
CA LEU A 733 47.76 -3.88 4.74
C LEU A 733 46.42 -3.38 4.16
N ILE A 734 45.90 -4.12 3.19
CA ILE A 734 44.59 -3.86 2.58
C ILE A 734 43.64 -5.02 2.93
N SER A 735 42.53 -4.74 3.59
CA SER A 735 41.52 -5.75 3.89
C SER A 735 40.28 -5.57 2.99
N ILE A 736 39.86 -6.65 2.36
CA ILE A 736 38.64 -6.74 1.57
C ILE A 736 37.75 -7.79 2.22
N ASP A 737 36.79 -7.35 3.05
CA ASP A 737 35.93 -8.22 3.83
C ASP A 737 34.54 -7.57 4.02
N PHE A 738 33.57 -8.32 4.52
CA PHE A 738 32.26 -7.78 4.92
C PHE A 738 32.25 -7.15 6.32
N LYS A 739 33.37 -7.15 7.03
CA LYS A 739 33.60 -6.42 8.29
C LYS A 739 34.81 -5.52 8.16
N GLN A 740 34.73 -4.36 8.81
CA GLN A 740 35.88 -3.47 8.90
C GLN A 740 37.01 -4.12 9.72
N ASN A 741 38.19 -4.19 9.14
CA ASN A 741 39.37 -4.65 9.85
C ASN A 741 40.09 -3.41 10.46
N ALA A 742 40.12 -3.35 11.80
CA ALA A 742 40.70 -2.24 12.53
C ALA A 742 42.26 -2.18 12.41
N GLU A 743 42.90 -3.28 12.03
CA GLU A 743 44.35 -3.37 11.87
C GLU A 743 44.83 -3.10 10.44
N ALA A 744 43.91 -2.97 9.49
CA ALA A 744 44.26 -2.68 8.10
C ALA A 744 44.47 -1.18 7.87
N ASP A 745 45.47 -0.84 7.08
CA ASP A 745 45.72 0.52 6.62
C ASP A 745 44.58 1.01 5.72
N ILE A 746 44.02 0.09 4.91
CA ILE A 746 42.82 0.33 4.11
C ILE A 746 41.87 -0.87 4.30
N SER A 747 40.66 -0.62 4.78
CA SER A 747 39.63 -1.65 4.90
C SER A 747 38.48 -1.35 3.96
N ILE A 748 38.25 -2.24 2.99
CA ILE A 748 37.11 -2.19 2.08
C ILE A 748 36.07 -3.15 2.60
N VAL A 749 34.94 -2.62 3.04
CA VAL A 749 33.79 -3.44 3.44
C VAL A 749 33.01 -3.84 2.19
N CYS A 750 33.10 -5.12 1.85
CA CYS A 750 32.36 -5.69 0.73
C CYS A 750 30.89 -5.89 1.10
N ALA A 751 30.03 -5.99 0.08
CA ALA A 751 28.68 -6.45 0.28
C ALA A 751 28.68 -7.87 0.92
N PRO A 752 27.78 -8.12 1.86
CA PRO A 752 27.69 -9.43 2.51
C PRO A 752 27.28 -10.53 1.51
N PHE A 753 27.43 -11.80 1.90
CA PHE A 753 27.22 -12.97 1.03
C PHE A 753 25.88 -12.97 0.25
N VAL A 754 24.85 -12.31 0.75
CA VAL A 754 23.56 -12.14 0.06
C VAL A 754 23.65 -11.34 -1.24
N SER A 755 24.71 -10.57 -1.43
CA SER A 755 24.97 -9.78 -2.64
C SER A 755 26.18 -10.30 -3.43
N ASP A 756 26.89 -11.31 -2.91
CA ASP A 756 28.01 -11.93 -3.63
C ASP A 756 27.48 -12.74 -4.81
N SER A 757 28.14 -12.61 -5.94
CA SER A 757 28.00 -13.50 -7.08
C SER A 757 29.32 -14.20 -7.34
N GLY A 758 29.28 -15.51 -7.52
CA GLY A 758 30.48 -16.30 -7.77
C GLY A 758 30.22 -17.79 -7.62
N THR A 759 31.22 -18.58 -7.94
CA THR A 759 31.12 -20.04 -7.82
C THR A 759 31.74 -20.50 -6.51
N TYR A 760 30.93 -21.06 -5.63
CA TYR A 760 31.35 -21.71 -4.39
C TYR A 760 31.50 -23.21 -4.57
N ILE A 761 32.40 -23.81 -3.80
CA ILE A 761 32.63 -25.25 -3.76
C ILE A 761 32.29 -25.73 -2.36
N ASP A 762 31.32 -26.65 -2.25
CA ASP A 762 30.92 -27.22 -0.95
C ASP A 762 31.91 -28.30 -0.44
N THR A 763 31.59 -28.87 0.71
CA THR A 763 32.40 -29.93 1.37
C THR A 763 32.53 -31.21 0.51
N ASP A 764 31.61 -31.43 -0.41
CA ASP A 764 31.60 -32.58 -1.33
C ASP A 764 32.30 -32.25 -2.68
N GLY A 765 32.80 -31.02 -2.83
CA GLY A 765 33.48 -30.55 -4.03
C GLY A 765 32.54 -30.17 -5.17
N VAL A 766 31.26 -29.96 -4.87
CA VAL A 766 30.24 -29.56 -5.86
C VAL A 766 30.23 -28.01 -6.00
N LYS A 767 30.11 -27.52 -7.23
CA LYS A 767 29.99 -26.09 -7.52
C LYS A 767 28.54 -25.63 -7.28
N HIS A 768 28.43 -24.46 -6.65
CA HIS A 768 27.16 -23.78 -6.40
C HIS A 768 27.12 -22.40 -7.03
#